data_a94a13f7ef95e084179e6b82cec26083
#
_entry.id   a94a13f7ef95e084179e6b82cec26083
#
_cell.length_a   1.000
_cell.length_b   1.000
_cell.length_c   1.000
_cell.angle_alpha   90.00
_cell.angle_beta   90.00
_cell.angle_gamma   90.00
#
_symmetry.space_group_name_H-M   'P 1'
#
loop_
_entity.id
_entity.type
_entity.pdbx_description
1 polymer ?
#
loop_
_entity_poly.entity_id
_entity_poly.type
_entity_poly.pdbx_seq_one_letter_code
_entity_poly.pdbx_strand_id
1 'polypeptide(L)'
;MPQTRKEMENIWELVATYRSMDRDGLIESIANHLEFSQCKNRFTAEDFDVYRSFALSVRDRLVEFWNDTQQTYLKKKCKQVNYFSLEYLIGRSLNNNLLNLGISQAGEDAIRKIGYDLEELQELEHDAGLGNGGLGRLAACFMESMATLQLPAHGYGIRYEFGIFKQQFENGAQVEAPDNWLEEGYPWEIPRWEVVYPVHFFGRVKKYTNEKGKLSRKWVETEEVLAMAYDVPIAGFGNHTVNNLRLWSAKPSKSFDFQLFNSGDYIQAVEETQRSGTISKVLYPNDQGFSGKELRLKQQYFFVAASLQDIILRFKVHSETFDKFPEHVSIQLNDTHPSIAIPELMRIFVDXEGLEWNEAWAITTXVFAYTNHTVLPEALERWSVDLMGSLLPRHLEIIYEINDLFLESVKEKYPDDADLLQRISFLEENDHKQIRMPYLSIVGSHTINGVAELHTELLKTTVFKDFYKLFPERFQNKTNGITPRLWLRNTNPELSELISEKIGGGWITDLQKLRKLEPFADDPEFQEAWRSVKRIKKEQLANWLKQTSGVIIDPESLFDVQIKRIHEYKRQLLNILHVTYLYNKILEHPELPFVPRTILLAGKAAPGYYMAKLIINLANDVARVINSDPAVQGRLNLVFVPNYNVSVAEKIIPATDISQHISTAGTEASGTGNMKFILNGALIQGTMDGANIEIAEEVGRENIFTFGLSSDEVSILAESGYNPRVSYQNNPGLIEALSMINTGYFNRDKPHLYNDLYNSLVFEDKYMLLEDFASYDECRQKVMNTWKDQNTWTRMSILNTAGSGKFSSDRTIAEYAKDIWGLEAVTVELQGKKVR
;
A
#
# COMPACT_ATOMS: atom_id res chain seq x y z
N MET A 1 10.27 -44.36 4.55
CA MET A 1 11.03 -44.09 5.80
C MET A 1 11.83 -42.81 5.60
N PRO A 2 11.89 -41.94 6.57
CA PRO A 2 12.75 -40.79 6.42
C PRO A 2 14.21 -41.21 6.36
N GLN A 3 14.87 -40.82 5.29
CA GLN A 3 16.34 -40.99 5.18
C GLN A 3 16.99 -40.31 6.37
N THR A 4 18.05 -40.85 6.87
CA THR A 4 18.72 -40.24 8.02
C THR A 4 19.23 -38.84 7.62
N ARG A 5 19.19 -37.92 8.55
CA ARG A 5 19.65 -36.52 8.40
C ARG A 5 21.04 -36.47 7.74
N LYS A 6 21.89 -37.44 8.04
CA LYS A 6 23.26 -37.57 7.53
C LYS A 6 23.30 -37.88 6.01
N GLU A 7 22.31 -38.64 5.49
CA GLU A 7 22.22 -38.94 4.04
C GLU A 7 21.77 -37.70 3.25
N MET A 8 20.90 -36.88 3.85
CA MET A 8 20.48 -35.63 3.23
C MET A 8 21.61 -34.59 3.16
N GLU A 9 22.48 -34.58 4.18
CA GLU A 9 23.64 -33.66 4.21
C GLU A 9 24.58 -33.88 3.01
N ASN A 10 24.72 -35.11 2.56
CA ASN A 10 25.59 -35.43 1.42
C ASN A 10 25.14 -34.75 0.11
N ILE A 11 23.84 -34.57 -0.09
CA ILE A 11 23.34 -33.91 -1.30
C ILE A 11 23.78 -32.43 -1.31
N TRP A 12 23.67 -31.77 -0.16
CA TRP A 12 24.05 -30.35 -0.03
C TRP A 12 25.57 -30.13 -0.18
N GLU A 13 26.39 -31.10 0.26
CA GLU A 13 27.84 -31.06 0.05
C GLU A 13 28.22 -31.17 -1.44
N LEU A 14 27.42 -31.91 -2.23
CA LEU A 14 27.64 -32.05 -3.67
C LEU A 14 27.28 -30.77 -4.46
N VAL A 15 26.41 -29.93 -3.89
CA VAL A 15 25.94 -28.71 -4.54
C VAL A 15 26.46 -27.48 -3.77
N ALA A 16 27.72 -27.53 -3.36
CA ALA A 16 28.29 -26.55 -2.43
C ALA A 16 28.90 -25.31 -3.12
N THR A 17 28.26 -24.82 -4.19
CA THR A 17 28.70 -23.58 -4.86
C THR A 17 27.52 -22.66 -5.13
N TYR A 18 27.71 -21.37 -4.80
CA TYR A 18 26.76 -20.31 -5.16
C TYR A 18 26.86 -20.03 -6.66
N ARG A 19 25.74 -19.64 -7.25
CA ARG A 19 25.73 -19.20 -8.66
C ARG A 19 26.51 -17.88 -8.79
N SER A 20 27.28 -17.76 -9.87
CA SER A 20 28.05 -16.55 -10.14
C SER A 20 27.12 -15.35 -10.30
N MET A 21 27.55 -14.22 -9.76
CA MET A 21 26.87 -12.92 -9.83
C MET A 21 27.34 -12.07 -11.01
N ASP A 22 28.29 -12.59 -11.81
CA ASP A 22 28.84 -11.83 -12.93
C ASP A 22 28.02 -11.99 -14.20
N ARG A 23 28.38 -11.20 -15.23
CA ARG A 23 27.73 -11.18 -16.54
C ARG A 23 27.61 -12.57 -17.16
N ASP A 24 28.73 -13.30 -17.17
CA ASP A 24 28.83 -14.57 -17.92
C ASP A 24 28.00 -15.68 -17.22
N GLY A 25 28.01 -15.70 -15.87
CA GLY A 25 27.16 -16.60 -15.09
C GLY A 25 25.67 -16.29 -15.26
N LEU A 26 25.32 -15.01 -15.44
CA LEU A 26 23.92 -14.63 -15.74
C LEU A 26 23.52 -15.11 -17.14
N ILE A 27 24.39 -14.94 -18.16
CA ILE A 27 24.13 -15.41 -19.53
C ILE A 27 23.93 -16.93 -19.54
N GLU A 28 24.81 -17.68 -18.86
CA GLU A 28 24.66 -19.14 -18.74
C GLU A 28 23.31 -19.51 -18.10
N SER A 29 22.92 -18.83 -17.01
CA SER A 29 21.63 -19.09 -16.34
C SER A 29 20.45 -18.79 -17.27
N ILE A 30 20.48 -17.66 -18.01
CA ILE A 30 19.43 -17.28 -18.96
C ILE A 30 19.27 -18.36 -20.03
N ALA A 31 20.38 -18.79 -20.63
CA ALA A 31 20.37 -19.85 -21.65
C ALA A 31 19.78 -21.16 -21.09
N ASN A 32 20.21 -21.55 -19.88
CA ASN A 32 19.70 -22.75 -19.23
C ASN A 32 18.18 -22.67 -18.96
N HIS A 33 17.69 -21.49 -18.51
CA HIS A 33 16.24 -21.32 -18.28
C HIS A 33 15.45 -21.29 -19.60
N LEU A 34 15.96 -20.69 -20.66
CA LEU A 34 15.33 -20.75 -21.99
C LEU A 34 15.17 -22.21 -22.44
N GLU A 35 16.27 -22.95 -22.42
CA GLU A 35 16.29 -24.33 -22.94
C GLU A 35 15.54 -25.32 -22.02
N PHE A 36 15.86 -25.34 -20.72
CA PHE A 36 15.42 -26.42 -19.84
C PHE A 36 14.17 -26.08 -19.01
N SER A 37 13.96 -24.80 -18.65
CA SER A 37 12.78 -24.42 -17.85
C SER A 37 11.58 -24.08 -18.74
N GLN A 38 11.83 -23.52 -19.94
CA GLN A 38 10.77 -23.09 -20.83
C GLN A 38 10.68 -23.90 -22.13
N CYS A 39 11.63 -24.81 -22.37
CA CYS A 39 11.68 -25.67 -23.56
C CYS A 39 11.65 -24.83 -24.87
N LYS A 40 12.40 -23.75 -24.88
CA LYS A 40 12.49 -22.83 -26.01
C LYS A 40 13.86 -22.95 -26.69
N ASN A 41 13.92 -22.64 -27.98
CA ASN A 41 15.17 -22.64 -28.74
C ASN A 41 15.25 -21.36 -29.56
N ARG A 42 16.33 -21.18 -30.31
CA ARG A 42 16.60 -19.95 -31.08
C ARG A 42 15.55 -19.60 -32.15
N PHE A 43 14.65 -20.52 -32.47
CA PHE A 43 13.59 -20.31 -33.47
C PHE A 43 12.21 -20.07 -32.83
N THR A 44 12.07 -20.36 -31.55
CA THR A 44 10.77 -20.31 -30.85
C THR A 44 10.76 -19.36 -29.65
N ALA A 45 11.92 -18.82 -29.24
CA ALA A 45 11.99 -17.89 -28.13
C ALA A 45 11.48 -16.52 -28.56
N GLU A 46 10.63 -15.93 -27.72
CA GLU A 46 10.09 -14.57 -27.87
C GLU A 46 10.65 -13.67 -26.76
N ASP A 47 10.47 -12.36 -26.88
CA ASP A 47 11.02 -11.39 -25.90
C ASP A 47 10.57 -11.71 -24.47
N PHE A 48 9.32 -12.11 -24.28
CA PHE A 48 8.80 -12.47 -22.95
C PHE A 48 9.53 -13.72 -22.39
N ASP A 49 9.90 -14.70 -23.24
CA ASP A 49 10.66 -15.88 -22.80
C ASP A 49 12.05 -15.47 -22.29
N VAL A 50 12.66 -14.47 -22.93
CA VAL A 50 13.98 -13.92 -22.51
C VAL A 50 13.82 -13.19 -21.18
N TYR A 51 12.79 -12.32 -21.05
CA TYR A 51 12.49 -11.66 -19.75
C TYR A 51 12.32 -12.72 -18.65
N ARG A 52 11.47 -13.74 -18.88
CA ARG A 52 11.17 -14.77 -17.90
C ARG A 52 12.41 -15.57 -17.51
N SER A 53 13.27 -15.91 -18.48
CA SER A 53 14.53 -16.63 -18.22
C SER A 53 15.49 -15.78 -17.38
N PHE A 54 15.55 -14.48 -17.66
CA PHE A 54 16.37 -13.54 -16.90
C PHE A 54 15.84 -13.41 -15.46
N ALA A 55 14.52 -13.22 -15.30
CA ALA A 55 13.90 -13.15 -13.98
C ALA A 55 14.16 -14.43 -13.16
N LEU A 56 14.03 -15.61 -13.77
CA LEU A 56 14.35 -16.90 -13.13
C LEU A 56 15.82 -16.99 -12.75
N SER A 57 16.72 -16.45 -13.59
CA SER A 57 18.16 -16.43 -13.30
C SER A 57 18.49 -15.57 -12.07
N VAL A 58 17.81 -14.43 -11.94
CA VAL A 58 17.92 -13.56 -10.75
C VAL A 58 17.30 -14.24 -9.54
N ARG A 59 16.11 -14.86 -9.71
CA ARG A 59 15.42 -15.59 -8.64
C ARG A 59 16.27 -16.74 -8.07
N ASP A 60 17.03 -17.44 -8.90
CA ASP A 60 17.90 -18.53 -8.41
C ASP A 60 18.85 -18.01 -7.32
N ARG A 61 19.43 -16.83 -7.53
CA ARG A 61 20.35 -16.20 -6.58
C ARG A 61 19.63 -15.73 -5.31
N LEU A 62 18.41 -15.22 -5.47
CA LEU A 62 17.54 -14.89 -4.33
C LEU A 62 17.27 -16.13 -3.47
N VAL A 63 16.95 -17.26 -4.11
CA VAL A 63 16.58 -18.50 -3.41
C VAL A 63 17.78 -19.08 -2.65
N GLU A 64 19.01 -18.93 -3.16
CA GLU A 64 20.23 -19.33 -2.41
C GLU A 64 20.31 -18.59 -1.08
N PHE A 65 20.18 -17.26 -1.11
CA PHE A 65 20.25 -16.45 0.11
C PHE A 65 18.98 -16.61 0.97
N TRP A 66 17.81 -16.84 0.35
CA TRP A 66 16.58 -17.15 1.10
C TRP A 66 16.76 -18.42 1.95
N ASN A 67 17.35 -19.47 1.38
CA ASN A 67 17.65 -20.72 2.11
C ASN A 67 18.60 -20.47 3.29
N ASP A 68 19.67 -19.70 3.07
CA ASP A 68 20.63 -19.37 4.14
C ASP A 68 19.98 -18.52 5.23
N THR A 69 19.10 -17.60 4.85
CA THR A 69 18.33 -16.76 5.78
C THR A 69 17.44 -17.65 6.67
N GLN A 70 16.64 -18.53 6.06
CA GLN A 70 15.74 -19.41 6.81
C GLN A 70 16.53 -20.34 7.75
N GLN A 71 17.63 -20.92 7.28
CA GLN A 71 18.49 -21.76 8.11
C GLN A 71 19.08 -20.98 9.29
N THR A 72 19.53 -19.73 9.06
CA THR A 72 20.08 -18.87 10.11
C THR A 72 19.03 -18.60 11.18
N TYR A 73 17.80 -18.23 10.79
CA TYR A 73 16.71 -17.94 11.72
C TYR A 73 16.35 -19.17 12.56
N LEU A 74 16.30 -20.35 11.91
CA LEU A 74 16.03 -21.63 12.61
C LEU A 74 17.12 -21.95 13.62
N LYS A 75 18.40 -21.89 13.22
CA LYS A 75 19.55 -22.20 14.10
C LYS A 75 19.63 -21.26 15.29
N LYS A 76 19.41 -19.96 15.07
CA LYS A 76 19.50 -18.93 16.12
C LYS A 76 18.22 -18.79 16.95
N LYS A 77 17.14 -19.46 16.54
CA LYS A 77 15.81 -19.37 17.18
C LYS A 77 15.38 -17.91 17.36
N CYS A 78 15.59 -17.10 16.32
CA CYS A 78 15.32 -15.66 16.35
C CYS A 78 13.86 -15.35 16.61
N LYS A 79 13.58 -14.29 17.37
CA LYS A 79 12.26 -13.68 17.37
C LYS A 79 11.98 -13.16 15.96
N GLN A 80 10.74 -13.32 15.45
CA GLN A 80 10.35 -12.90 14.11
C GLN A 80 9.10 -12.07 14.16
N VAL A 81 9.08 -10.98 13.38
CA VAL A 81 7.84 -10.24 13.14
C VAL A 81 7.09 -10.88 11.98
N ASN A 82 5.79 -11.02 12.15
CA ASN A 82 4.85 -11.52 11.16
C ASN A 82 3.93 -10.35 10.79
N TYR A 83 4.16 -9.78 9.59
CA TYR A 83 3.46 -8.58 9.13
C TYR A 83 2.20 -9.02 8.39
N PHE A 84 1.03 -8.77 8.98
CA PHE A 84 -0.27 -9.18 8.45
C PHE A 84 -0.88 -8.04 7.66
N SER A 85 -1.04 -8.20 6.36
CA SER A 85 -1.65 -7.18 5.50
C SER A 85 -2.54 -7.81 4.43
N LEU A 86 -3.71 -7.21 4.23
CA LEU A 86 -4.62 -7.60 3.15
C LEU A 86 -4.05 -7.20 1.77
N GLU A 87 -3.08 -6.26 1.75
CA GLU A 87 -2.50 -5.69 0.53
C GLU A 87 -0.98 -5.70 0.57
N TYR A 88 -0.36 -6.07 -0.56
CA TYR A 88 1.07 -5.87 -0.82
C TYR A 88 1.22 -5.35 -2.26
N LEU A 89 1.34 -4.05 -2.42
CA LEU A 89 1.44 -3.42 -3.75
C LEU A 89 2.90 -3.41 -4.21
N ILE A 90 3.36 -4.56 -4.68
CA ILE A 90 4.76 -4.82 -5.01
C ILE A 90 5.19 -4.07 -6.27
N GLY A 91 4.36 -4.11 -7.32
CA GLY A 91 4.74 -3.60 -8.64
C GLY A 91 5.65 -4.57 -9.37
N ARG A 92 6.60 -4.04 -10.13
CA ARG A 92 7.63 -4.81 -10.82
C ARG A 92 8.79 -5.14 -9.88
N SER A 93 9.38 -6.32 -10.03
CA SER A 93 10.41 -6.84 -9.11
C SER A 93 11.80 -6.96 -9.74
N LEU A 94 11.92 -7.06 -11.06
CA LEU A 94 13.20 -7.35 -11.72
C LEU A 94 14.28 -6.33 -11.34
N ASN A 95 14.01 -5.05 -11.59
CA ASN A 95 15.02 -4.01 -11.35
C ASN A 95 15.36 -3.88 -9.86
N ASN A 96 14.35 -3.98 -9.00
CA ASN A 96 14.55 -3.92 -7.56
C ASN A 96 15.42 -5.08 -7.05
N ASN A 97 15.21 -6.29 -7.58
CA ASN A 97 16.00 -7.47 -7.20
C ASN A 97 17.43 -7.37 -7.72
N LEU A 98 17.62 -6.89 -8.96
CA LEU A 98 18.97 -6.63 -9.49
C LEU A 98 19.74 -5.66 -8.60
N LEU A 99 19.09 -4.58 -8.18
CA LEU A 99 19.68 -3.57 -7.32
C LEU A 99 20.02 -4.14 -5.94
N ASN A 100 19.08 -4.82 -5.31
CA ASN A 100 19.26 -5.32 -3.93
C ASN A 100 20.34 -6.40 -3.85
N LEU A 101 20.48 -7.23 -4.90
CA LEU A 101 21.55 -8.23 -5.01
C LEU A 101 22.89 -7.62 -5.43
N GLY A 102 22.93 -6.35 -5.83
CA GLY A 102 24.15 -5.67 -6.28
C GLY A 102 24.64 -6.14 -7.66
N ILE A 103 23.74 -6.63 -8.51
CA ILE A 103 24.07 -7.18 -9.84
C ILE A 103 23.44 -6.38 -10.99
N SER A 104 23.03 -5.12 -10.75
CA SER A 104 22.40 -4.30 -11.81
C SER A 104 23.32 -4.17 -13.05
N GLN A 105 24.59 -3.82 -12.85
CA GLN A 105 25.53 -3.68 -13.99
C GLN A 105 25.79 -5.01 -14.71
N ALA A 106 25.97 -6.09 -13.95
CA ALA A 106 26.18 -7.41 -14.54
C ALA A 106 24.97 -7.87 -15.34
N GLY A 107 23.76 -7.56 -14.83
CA GLY A 107 22.49 -7.85 -15.49
C GLY A 107 22.34 -7.07 -16.80
N GLU A 108 22.59 -5.75 -16.75
CA GLU A 108 22.55 -4.91 -17.95
C GLU A 108 23.56 -5.39 -19.02
N ASP A 109 24.80 -5.69 -18.60
CA ASP A 109 25.84 -6.18 -19.49
C ASP A 109 25.48 -7.54 -20.11
N ALA A 110 24.81 -8.41 -19.32
CA ALA A 110 24.35 -9.73 -19.80
C ALA A 110 23.27 -9.56 -20.87
N ILE A 111 22.27 -8.74 -20.60
CA ILE A 111 21.15 -8.50 -21.51
C ILE A 111 21.61 -7.83 -22.80
N ARG A 112 22.48 -6.82 -22.67
CA ARG A 112 23.08 -6.14 -23.83
C ARG A 112 23.92 -7.12 -24.69
N LYS A 113 24.65 -8.03 -24.04
CA LYS A 113 25.51 -9.02 -24.75
C LYS A 113 24.69 -10.02 -25.57
N ILE A 114 23.48 -10.37 -25.12
CA ILE A 114 22.58 -11.26 -25.86
C ILE A 114 21.70 -10.51 -26.87
N GLY A 115 21.86 -9.18 -26.98
CA GLY A 115 21.23 -8.38 -28.02
C GLY A 115 19.93 -7.69 -27.66
N TYR A 116 19.65 -7.55 -26.37
CA TYR A 116 18.43 -6.90 -25.86
C TYR A 116 18.74 -5.62 -25.09
N ASP A 117 17.72 -4.79 -24.92
CA ASP A 117 17.77 -3.62 -24.04
C ASP A 117 17.06 -3.97 -22.72
N LEU A 118 17.69 -3.61 -21.60
CA LEU A 118 17.15 -3.95 -20.27
C LEU A 118 15.84 -3.23 -20.00
N GLU A 119 15.74 -1.95 -20.39
CA GLU A 119 14.50 -1.18 -20.16
C GLU A 119 13.33 -1.79 -20.96
N GLU A 120 13.59 -2.20 -22.20
CA GLU A 120 12.56 -2.85 -23.03
C GLU A 120 12.08 -4.17 -22.40
N LEU A 121 13.00 -4.98 -21.87
CA LEU A 121 12.64 -6.23 -21.19
C LEU A 121 11.86 -5.97 -19.90
N GLN A 122 12.23 -4.94 -19.12
CA GLN A 122 11.50 -4.57 -17.90
C GLN A 122 10.07 -4.15 -18.19
N GLU A 123 9.80 -3.54 -19.36
CA GLU A 123 8.43 -3.16 -19.73
C GLU A 123 7.51 -4.37 -19.96
N LEU A 124 8.08 -5.55 -20.19
CA LEU A 124 7.32 -6.80 -20.33
C LEU A 124 6.83 -7.33 -18.96
N GLU A 125 7.43 -6.87 -17.86
CA GLU A 125 7.03 -7.32 -16.52
C GLU A 125 5.70 -6.68 -16.09
N HIS A 126 4.72 -7.51 -15.75
CA HIS A 126 3.45 -7.03 -15.20
C HIS A 126 3.61 -6.59 -13.74
N ASP A 127 2.98 -5.49 -13.36
CA ASP A 127 2.90 -5.09 -11.95
C ASP A 127 2.17 -6.19 -11.15
N ALA A 128 2.76 -6.64 -10.04
CA ALA A 128 2.02 -7.42 -9.05
C ALA A 128 1.13 -6.45 -8.27
N GLY A 129 -0.07 -6.23 -8.79
CA GLY A 129 -1.04 -5.24 -8.31
C GLY A 129 -1.88 -5.74 -7.14
N LEU A 130 -1.22 -6.31 -6.11
CA LEU A 130 -1.88 -6.94 -4.96
C LEU A 130 -2.21 -5.92 -3.87
N GLY A 131 -2.54 -4.69 -4.26
CA GLY A 131 -2.91 -3.60 -3.37
C GLY A 131 -3.57 -2.47 -4.13
N ASN A 132 -4.18 -1.55 -3.40
CA ASN A 132 -4.94 -0.44 -3.97
C ASN A 132 -4.17 0.88 -3.94
N GLY A 133 -3.42 1.14 -2.86
CA GLY A 133 -2.77 2.45 -2.72
C GLY A 133 -1.72 2.47 -1.61
N GLY A 134 -1.79 3.51 -0.76
CA GLY A 134 -0.75 3.78 0.24
C GLY A 134 -0.48 2.64 1.21
N LEU A 135 -1.54 2.00 1.72
CA LEU A 135 -1.41 0.92 2.70
C LEU A 135 -0.64 -0.29 2.11
N GLY A 136 -1.01 -0.71 0.89
CA GLY A 136 -0.36 -1.84 0.21
C GLY A 136 1.07 -1.53 -0.21
N ARG A 137 1.34 -0.29 -0.68
CA ARG A 137 2.71 0.08 -1.06
C ARG A 137 3.60 0.24 0.19
N LEU A 138 3.03 0.73 1.31
CA LEU A 138 3.74 0.81 2.59
C LEU A 138 4.20 -0.59 3.03
N ALA A 139 3.30 -1.58 2.97
CA ALA A 139 3.61 -2.98 3.31
C ALA A 139 4.79 -3.50 2.46
N ALA A 140 4.78 -3.21 1.15
CA ALA A 140 5.87 -3.60 0.25
C ALA A 140 7.20 -2.90 0.63
N CYS A 141 7.17 -1.59 0.92
CA CYS A 141 8.36 -0.84 1.39
C CYS A 141 8.88 -1.41 2.72
N PHE A 142 7.98 -1.74 3.63
CA PHE A 142 8.34 -2.28 4.95
C PHE A 142 9.02 -3.65 4.84
N MET A 143 8.51 -4.53 3.97
CA MET A 143 9.14 -5.85 3.75
C MET A 143 10.58 -5.68 3.24
N GLU A 144 10.81 -4.78 2.28
CA GLU A 144 12.15 -4.49 1.76
C GLU A 144 13.05 -3.88 2.85
N SER A 145 12.52 -2.93 3.65
CA SER A 145 13.29 -2.31 4.73
C SER A 145 13.66 -3.31 5.83
N MET A 146 12.72 -4.23 6.20
CA MET A 146 13.02 -5.28 7.16
C MET A 146 14.19 -6.16 6.68
N ALA A 147 14.20 -6.52 5.39
CA ALA A 147 15.31 -7.30 4.81
C ALA A 147 16.61 -6.48 4.76
N THR A 148 16.52 -5.20 4.39
CA THR A 148 17.71 -4.31 4.32
C THR A 148 18.35 -4.11 5.71
N LEU A 149 17.51 -4.02 6.75
CA LEU A 149 17.96 -3.89 8.14
C LEU A 149 18.29 -5.25 8.78
N GLN A 150 18.24 -6.33 8.01
CA GLN A 150 18.56 -7.70 8.46
C GLN A 150 17.64 -8.15 9.61
N LEU A 151 16.39 -7.71 9.63
CA LEU A 151 15.43 -8.08 10.68
C LEU A 151 14.69 -9.36 10.27
N PRO A 152 14.57 -10.33 11.17
CA PRO A 152 13.81 -11.56 10.88
C PRO A 152 12.31 -11.25 10.72
N ALA A 153 11.80 -11.47 9.51
CA ALA A 153 10.42 -11.07 9.17
C ALA A 153 9.77 -12.03 8.18
N HIS A 154 8.45 -12.17 8.34
CA HIS A 154 7.57 -12.81 7.37
C HIS A 154 6.39 -11.87 7.08
N GLY A 155 6.07 -11.69 5.81
CA GLY A 155 4.82 -11.05 5.40
C GLY A 155 3.76 -12.12 5.12
N TYR A 156 2.51 -11.82 5.43
CA TYR A 156 1.37 -12.71 5.19
C TYR A 156 0.22 -11.94 4.56
N GLY A 157 -0.35 -12.49 3.48
CA GLY A 157 -1.50 -11.89 2.78
C GLY A 157 -2.18 -12.91 1.87
N ILE A 158 -2.89 -12.40 0.88
CA ILE A 158 -3.65 -13.20 -0.10
C ILE A 158 -2.99 -13.08 -1.48
N ARG A 159 -2.86 -14.22 -2.17
CA ARG A 159 -2.46 -14.27 -3.58
C ARG A 159 -3.71 -14.10 -4.43
N TYR A 160 -4.07 -12.86 -4.71
CA TYR A 160 -5.22 -12.58 -5.56
C TYR A 160 -4.94 -13.08 -6.99
N GLU A 161 -5.92 -13.76 -7.57
CA GLU A 161 -5.81 -14.23 -8.96
C GLU A 161 -5.79 -13.07 -9.94
N PHE A 162 -6.54 -12.00 -9.63
CA PHE A 162 -6.56 -10.75 -10.39
C PHE A 162 -6.11 -9.63 -9.46
N GLY A 163 -5.20 -8.78 -9.93
CA GLY A 163 -4.76 -7.59 -9.20
C GLY A 163 -5.87 -6.53 -9.14
N ILE A 164 -5.51 -5.35 -8.61
CA ILE A 164 -6.45 -4.22 -8.66
C ILE A 164 -6.79 -3.93 -10.13
N PHE A 165 -8.07 -3.86 -10.43
CA PHE A 165 -8.59 -3.77 -11.81
C PHE A 165 -7.78 -2.81 -12.71
N LYS A 166 -7.76 -3.11 -14.00
CA LYS A 166 -7.25 -2.18 -15.02
C LYS A 166 -8.31 -1.11 -15.26
N GLN A 167 -7.92 0.16 -15.15
CA GLN A 167 -8.81 1.28 -15.39
C GLN A 167 -8.77 1.65 -16.88
N GLN A 168 -9.93 1.66 -17.51
CA GLN A 168 -10.14 2.12 -18.89
C GLN A 168 -11.15 3.26 -18.86
N PHE A 169 -11.23 4.03 -19.97
CA PHE A 169 -12.21 5.10 -20.08
C PHE A 169 -13.13 4.83 -21.27
N GLU A 170 -14.44 4.89 -21.02
CA GLU A 170 -15.47 4.88 -22.06
C GLU A 170 -16.27 6.17 -21.94
N ASN A 171 -16.18 7.01 -22.97
CA ASN A 171 -16.82 8.33 -22.97
C ASN A 171 -16.48 9.16 -21.71
N GLY A 172 -15.20 9.09 -21.29
CA GLY A 172 -14.69 9.82 -20.13
C GLY A 172 -14.92 9.13 -18.78
N ALA A 173 -15.80 8.14 -18.71
CA ALA A 173 -16.13 7.44 -17.47
C ALA A 173 -15.19 6.27 -17.22
N GLN A 174 -14.84 6.02 -15.95
CA GLN A 174 -14.05 4.84 -15.57
C GLN A 174 -14.85 3.55 -15.81
N VAL A 175 -14.21 2.60 -16.49
CA VAL A 175 -14.67 1.22 -16.64
C VAL A 175 -13.57 0.31 -16.10
N GLU A 176 -13.96 -0.71 -15.34
CA GLU A 176 -13.03 -1.65 -14.72
C GLU A 176 -12.90 -2.90 -15.59
N ALA A 177 -11.65 -3.28 -15.90
CA ALA A 177 -11.32 -4.52 -16.61
C ALA A 177 -10.45 -5.42 -15.71
N PRO A 178 -10.51 -6.74 -15.89
CA PRO A 178 -9.66 -7.64 -15.09
C PRO A 178 -8.17 -7.36 -15.30
N ASP A 179 -7.42 -7.39 -14.21
CA ASP A 179 -5.96 -7.31 -14.27
C ASP A 179 -5.39 -8.74 -14.20
N ASN A 180 -5.15 -9.35 -15.36
CA ASN A 180 -4.66 -10.73 -15.50
C ASN A 180 -3.14 -10.80 -15.29
N TRP A 181 -2.63 -10.34 -14.15
CA TRP A 181 -1.19 -10.27 -13.89
C TRP A 181 -0.50 -11.64 -13.88
N LEU A 182 -1.28 -12.72 -13.73
CA LEU A 182 -0.79 -14.11 -13.73
C LEU A 182 -0.94 -14.81 -15.09
N GLU A 183 -1.41 -14.13 -16.12
CA GLU A 183 -1.71 -14.74 -17.43
C GLU A 183 -0.51 -15.48 -18.02
N GLU A 184 0.67 -14.91 -17.89
CA GLU A 184 1.92 -15.51 -18.37
C GLU A 184 2.77 -16.08 -17.22
N GLY A 185 2.16 -16.19 -16.01
CA GLY A 185 2.83 -16.64 -14.79
C GLY A 185 3.61 -15.52 -14.12
N TYR A 186 4.02 -15.74 -12.88
CA TYR A 186 4.78 -14.79 -12.08
C TYR A 186 6.11 -15.43 -11.66
N PRO A 187 7.23 -15.08 -12.30
CA PRO A 187 8.48 -15.83 -12.11
C PRO A 187 9.04 -15.73 -10.67
N TRP A 188 8.61 -14.73 -9.90
CA TRP A 188 9.14 -14.47 -8.56
C TRP A 188 8.52 -15.34 -7.47
N GLU A 189 7.33 -15.95 -7.69
CA GLU A 189 6.68 -16.79 -6.68
C GLU A 189 7.13 -18.24 -6.76
N ILE A 190 7.10 -18.91 -5.61
CA ILE A 190 7.42 -20.33 -5.45
C ILE A 190 6.20 -21.01 -4.83
N PRO A 191 5.47 -21.85 -5.58
CA PRO A 191 4.33 -22.59 -5.00
C PRO A 191 4.82 -23.63 -3.99
N ARG A 192 4.15 -23.70 -2.85
CA ARG A 192 4.51 -24.60 -1.74
C ARG A 192 3.40 -25.64 -1.58
N TRP A 193 3.42 -26.64 -2.45
CA TRP A 193 2.41 -27.72 -2.48
C TRP A 193 2.30 -28.45 -1.14
N GLU A 194 3.39 -28.44 -0.36
CA GLU A 194 3.47 -29.08 0.95
C GLU A 194 2.96 -28.22 2.10
N VAL A 195 2.66 -26.96 1.85
CA VAL A 195 2.20 -26.00 2.87
C VAL A 195 0.74 -25.64 2.56
N VAL A 196 -0.16 -26.45 3.12
CA VAL A 196 -1.60 -26.35 2.88
C VAL A 196 -2.32 -26.45 4.23
N TYR A 197 -3.17 -25.47 4.55
CA TYR A 197 -3.89 -25.45 5.83
C TYR A 197 -5.40 -25.38 5.59
N PRO A 198 -6.19 -26.12 6.39
CA PRO A 198 -7.65 -26.00 6.34
C PRO A 198 -8.13 -24.72 7.04
N VAL A 199 -9.08 -24.06 6.41
CA VAL A 199 -9.78 -22.87 6.96
C VAL A 199 -11.28 -23.19 6.95
N HIS A 200 -11.93 -22.97 8.09
CA HIS A 200 -13.33 -23.34 8.31
C HIS A 200 -14.24 -22.11 8.34
N PHE A 201 -15.44 -22.25 7.82
CA PHE A 201 -16.48 -21.22 7.79
C PHE A 201 -17.83 -21.84 8.18
N PHE A 202 -18.74 -20.99 8.66
CA PHE A 202 -20.12 -21.38 8.99
C PHE A 202 -20.18 -22.38 10.14
N GLY A 203 -21.15 -23.31 10.10
CA GLY A 203 -21.33 -24.31 11.14
C GLY A 203 -21.92 -23.77 12.45
N ARG A 204 -21.61 -24.43 13.53
CA ARG A 204 -22.12 -24.06 14.87
C ARG A 204 -21.16 -24.47 15.98
N VAL A 205 -21.34 -23.87 17.16
CA VAL A 205 -20.54 -24.19 18.34
C VAL A 205 -21.28 -25.26 19.16
N LYS A 206 -20.59 -26.36 19.43
CA LYS A 206 -21.10 -27.43 20.29
C LYS A 206 -20.38 -27.37 21.64
N LYS A 207 -21.14 -27.28 22.72
CA LYS A 207 -20.62 -27.37 24.10
C LYS A 207 -20.53 -28.85 24.49
N TYR A 208 -19.45 -29.21 25.15
CA TYR A 208 -19.24 -30.59 25.63
C TYR A 208 -18.36 -30.56 26.87
N THR A 209 -18.42 -31.65 27.66
CA THR A 209 -17.53 -31.83 28.79
C THR A 209 -16.32 -32.63 28.31
N ASN A 210 -15.13 -32.06 28.46
CA ASN A 210 -13.89 -32.71 28.07
C ASN A 210 -13.46 -33.80 29.06
N GLU A 211 -12.40 -34.53 28.75
CA GLU A 211 -11.86 -35.63 29.57
C GLU A 211 -11.47 -35.20 30.98
N LYS A 212 -11.23 -33.92 31.17
CA LYS A 212 -10.90 -33.33 32.53
C LYS A 212 -12.13 -32.87 33.29
N GLY A 213 -13.34 -33.12 32.76
CA GLY A 213 -14.60 -32.72 33.37
C GLY A 213 -14.95 -31.25 33.21
N LYS A 214 -14.21 -30.53 32.35
CA LYS A 214 -14.41 -29.09 32.15
C LYS A 214 -15.31 -28.86 30.93
N LEU A 215 -16.18 -27.85 30.99
CA LEU A 215 -17.02 -27.42 29.87
C LEU A 215 -16.13 -26.79 28.81
N SER A 216 -16.13 -27.40 27.65
CA SER A 216 -15.34 -27.00 26.46
C SER A 216 -16.24 -26.75 25.26
N ARG A 217 -15.71 -26.08 24.27
CA ARG A 217 -16.44 -25.72 23.05
C ARG A 217 -15.74 -26.34 21.83
N LYS A 218 -16.51 -26.74 20.85
CA LYS A 218 -15.98 -27.25 19.57
C LYS A 218 -16.78 -26.66 18.41
N TRP A 219 -16.10 -26.11 17.45
CA TRP A 219 -16.70 -25.58 16.22
C TRP A 219 -16.90 -26.76 15.27
N VAL A 220 -18.13 -27.03 14.85
CA VAL A 220 -18.53 -28.24 14.11
C VAL A 220 -19.43 -27.88 12.91
N GLU A 221 -19.55 -28.84 12.00
CA GLU A 221 -20.43 -28.74 10.81
C GLU A 221 -20.03 -27.56 9.91
N THR A 222 -18.75 -27.32 9.83
CA THR A 222 -18.15 -26.23 9.05
C THR A 222 -18.00 -26.59 7.58
N GLU A 223 -17.97 -25.57 6.72
CA GLU A 223 -17.46 -25.67 5.35
C GLU A 223 -15.95 -25.44 5.40
N GLU A 224 -15.19 -26.23 4.66
CA GLU A 224 -13.73 -26.17 4.67
C GLU A 224 -13.19 -25.69 3.32
N VAL A 225 -12.23 -24.76 3.37
CA VAL A 225 -11.46 -24.31 2.20
C VAL A 225 -9.98 -24.51 2.56
N LEU A 226 -9.17 -24.95 1.60
CA LEU A 226 -7.74 -25.12 1.80
C LEU A 226 -6.99 -23.84 1.40
N ALA A 227 -6.06 -23.39 2.25
CA ALA A 227 -5.16 -22.30 1.97
C ALA A 227 -3.80 -22.86 1.56
N MET A 228 -3.44 -22.72 0.30
CA MET A 228 -2.14 -23.16 -0.24
C MET A 228 -1.18 -21.99 -0.33
N ALA A 229 0.04 -22.18 0.16
CA ALA A 229 1.06 -21.12 0.22
C ALA A 229 1.79 -20.92 -1.11
N TYR A 230 2.07 -19.64 -1.41
CA TYR A 230 2.99 -19.18 -2.45
C TYR A 230 3.98 -18.24 -1.78
N ASP A 231 5.26 -18.52 -1.88
CA ASP A 231 6.31 -17.72 -1.24
C ASP A 231 6.97 -16.80 -2.28
N VAL A 232 7.15 -15.52 -1.90
CA VAL A 232 7.85 -14.52 -2.72
C VAL A 232 9.07 -14.05 -1.92
N PRO A 233 10.31 -14.30 -2.39
CA PRO A 233 11.52 -13.84 -1.71
C PRO A 233 11.66 -12.31 -1.79
N ILE A 234 11.95 -11.67 -0.68
CA ILE A 234 12.14 -10.20 -0.59
C ILE A 234 13.57 -9.92 -0.11
N ALA A 235 14.42 -9.47 -1.03
CA ALA A 235 15.83 -9.22 -0.76
C ALA A 235 16.07 -7.89 -0.04
N GLY A 236 17.00 -7.87 0.88
CA GLY A 236 17.59 -6.67 1.46
C GLY A 236 18.69 -6.10 0.57
N PHE A 237 18.88 -4.79 0.62
CA PHE A 237 19.91 -4.10 -0.16
C PHE A 237 21.29 -4.26 0.49
N GLY A 238 22.26 -4.75 -0.31
CA GLY A 238 23.67 -4.81 0.06
C GLY A 238 24.00 -5.79 1.19
N ASN A 239 23.14 -6.82 1.39
CA ASN A 239 23.38 -7.88 2.37
C ASN A 239 22.80 -9.20 1.84
N HIS A 240 22.84 -10.26 2.65
CA HIS A 240 22.39 -11.60 2.22
C HIS A 240 21.03 -11.98 2.81
N THR A 241 20.33 -11.05 3.45
CA THR A 241 19.01 -11.35 4.01
C THR A 241 17.96 -11.35 2.91
N VAL A 242 17.24 -12.46 2.83
CA VAL A 242 16.06 -12.57 1.93
C VAL A 242 14.90 -13.08 2.79
N ASN A 243 14.02 -12.18 3.15
CA ASN A 243 12.80 -12.50 3.93
C ASN A 243 11.71 -13.10 3.04
N ASN A 244 10.69 -13.66 3.65
CA ASN A 244 9.60 -14.34 2.95
C ASN A 244 8.32 -13.51 2.99
N LEU A 245 7.66 -13.38 1.84
CA LEU A 245 6.27 -12.93 1.75
C LEU A 245 5.43 -14.14 1.35
N ARG A 246 4.61 -14.63 2.27
CA ARG A 246 3.74 -15.80 2.05
C ARG A 246 2.33 -15.35 1.71
N LEU A 247 1.88 -15.69 0.51
CA LEU A 247 0.56 -15.33 0.00
C LEU A 247 -0.29 -16.59 -0.14
N TRP A 248 -1.52 -16.54 0.38
CA TRP A 248 -2.41 -17.70 0.42
C TRP A 248 -3.37 -17.69 -0.77
N SER A 249 -3.47 -18.84 -1.44
CA SER A 249 -4.43 -19.10 -2.52
C SER A 249 -5.48 -20.09 -2.03
N ALA A 250 -6.76 -19.78 -2.23
CA ALA A 250 -7.86 -20.62 -1.81
C ALA A 250 -8.04 -21.79 -2.79
N LYS A 251 -8.13 -23.01 -2.25
CA LYS A 251 -8.31 -24.26 -3.01
C LYS A 251 -9.48 -25.03 -2.41
N PRO A 252 -10.21 -25.81 -3.21
CA PRO A 252 -11.30 -26.62 -2.69
C PRO A 252 -10.75 -27.75 -1.78
N SER A 253 -11.47 -28.06 -0.71
CA SER A 253 -11.10 -29.14 0.20
C SER A 253 -11.52 -30.51 -0.34
N LYS A 254 -12.57 -30.53 -1.13
CA LYS A 254 -13.05 -31.76 -1.77
C LYS A 254 -12.53 -31.88 -3.21
N SER A 255 -12.18 -33.07 -3.60
CA SER A 255 -11.83 -33.34 -4.98
C SER A 255 -13.07 -33.13 -5.87
N PHE A 256 -12.82 -32.90 -7.13
CA PHE A 256 -13.83 -32.85 -8.19
C PHE A 256 -14.83 -33.99 -8.06
N ASP A 257 -16.12 -33.70 -8.08
CA ASP A 257 -17.17 -34.71 -7.92
C ASP A 257 -17.39 -35.49 -9.23
N PHE A 258 -16.64 -36.55 -9.34
CA PHE A 258 -16.65 -37.40 -10.53
C PHE A 258 -18.03 -38.10 -10.76
N GLN A 259 -18.77 -38.35 -9.68
CA GLN A 259 -20.09 -38.99 -9.80
C GLN A 259 -21.11 -38.03 -10.39
N LEU A 260 -21.15 -36.76 -9.89
CA LEU A 260 -22.00 -35.72 -10.45
C LEU A 260 -21.63 -35.44 -11.91
N PHE A 261 -20.37 -35.39 -12.21
CA PHE A 261 -19.88 -35.17 -13.58
C PHE A 261 -20.38 -36.28 -14.51
N ASN A 262 -20.21 -37.57 -14.10
CA ASN A 262 -20.64 -38.72 -14.87
C ASN A 262 -22.16 -38.79 -15.04
N SER A 263 -22.92 -38.23 -14.09
CA SER A 263 -24.40 -38.22 -14.21
C SER A 263 -24.90 -37.12 -15.15
N GLY A 264 -23.99 -36.26 -15.68
CA GLY A 264 -24.32 -35.18 -16.60
C GLY A 264 -24.50 -33.81 -15.94
N ASP A 265 -24.37 -33.72 -14.62
CA ASP A 265 -24.47 -32.43 -13.91
C ASP A 265 -23.10 -31.79 -13.81
N TYR A 266 -22.62 -31.32 -14.95
CA TYR A 266 -21.27 -30.70 -15.07
C TYR A 266 -21.09 -29.44 -14.24
N ILE A 267 -22.14 -28.63 -14.11
CA ILE A 267 -22.09 -27.37 -13.37
C ILE A 267 -21.95 -27.62 -11.87
N GLN A 268 -22.84 -28.48 -11.33
CA GLN A 268 -22.81 -28.80 -9.90
C GLN A 268 -21.49 -29.49 -9.51
N ALA A 269 -20.94 -30.33 -10.41
CA ALA A 269 -19.68 -31.02 -10.19
C ALA A 269 -18.49 -30.08 -9.95
N VAL A 270 -18.54 -28.86 -10.47
CA VAL A 270 -17.46 -27.84 -10.32
C VAL A 270 -17.83 -26.68 -9.41
N GLU A 271 -19.07 -26.59 -8.96
CA GLU A 271 -19.59 -25.44 -8.18
C GLU A 271 -18.77 -25.20 -6.91
N GLU A 272 -18.49 -26.23 -6.14
CA GLU A 272 -17.73 -26.12 -4.89
C GLU A 272 -16.29 -25.61 -5.15
N THR A 273 -15.68 -26.09 -6.25
CA THR A 273 -14.36 -25.64 -6.68
C THR A 273 -14.37 -24.14 -6.99
N GLN A 274 -15.39 -23.69 -7.74
CA GLN A 274 -15.54 -22.27 -8.09
C GLN A 274 -15.79 -21.42 -6.84
N ARG A 275 -16.67 -21.89 -5.96
CA ARG A 275 -17.06 -21.18 -4.74
C ARG A 275 -15.87 -20.96 -3.80
N SER A 276 -15.04 -21.98 -3.59
CA SER A 276 -13.82 -21.87 -2.77
C SER A 276 -12.84 -20.87 -3.37
N GLY A 277 -12.62 -20.94 -4.69
CA GLY A 277 -11.69 -20.06 -5.41
C GLY A 277 -12.05 -18.58 -5.34
N THR A 278 -13.32 -18.21 -5.13
CA THR A 278 -13.72 -16.78 -5.08
C THR A 278 -13.02 -16.03 -3.96
N ILE A 279 -12.62 -16.70 -2.87
CA ILE A 279 -11.99 -16.04 -1.70
C ILE A 279 -10.68 -15.34 -2.12
N SER A 280 -9.87 -15.97 -2.98
CA SER A 280 -8.62 -15.36 -3.43
C SER A 280 -8.70 -14.81 -4.86
N LYS A 281 -9.90 -14.49 -5.34
CA LYS A 281 -10.10 -14.06 -6.73
C LYS A 281 -9.66 -12.61 -6.95
N VAL A 282 -10.24 -11.67 -6.22
CA VAL A 282 -10.06 -10.22 -6.45
C VAL A 282 -9.94 -9.47 -5.12
N LEU A 283 -9.03 -8.52 -5.07
CA LEU A 283 -8.88 -7.58 -3.93
C LEU A 283 -10.07 -6.62 -3.89
N TYR A 284 -10.65 -6.44 -2.71
CA TYR A 284 -11.76 -5.51 -2.44
C TYR A 284 -12.96 -5.72 -3.38
N PRO A 285 -13.66 -6.86 -3.24
CA PRO A 285 -14.93 -7.02 -3.94
C PRO A 285 -15.90 -5.90 -3.55
N ASN A 286 -16.82 -5.57 -4.46
CA ASN A 286 -17.85 -4.54 -4.19
C ASN A 286 -18.67 -5.00 -2.96
N ASP A 287 -18.61 -4.22 -1.87
CA ASP A 287 -19.20 -4.55 -0.58
C ASP A 287 -20.46 -3.74 -0.25
N GLN A 288 -21.10 -3.15 -1.25
CA GLN A 288 -22.40 -2.47 -1.06
C GLN A 288 -23.51 -3.45 -0.69
N GLY A 289 -23.42 -4.69 -1.20
CA GLY A 289 -24.38 -5.76 -0.91
C GLY A 289 -23.88 -6.75 0.13
N PHE A 290 -24.80 -7.56 0.66
CA PHE A 290 -24.52 -8.59 1.68
C PHE A 290 -23.44 -9.58 1.20
N SER A 291 -23.53 -10.08 -0.03
CA SER A 291 -22.59 -11.09 -0.58
C SER A 291 -21.17 -10.55 -0.65
N GLY A 292 -21.01 -9.27 -1.00
CA GLY A 292 -19.69 -8.64 -1.04
C GLY A 292 -19.07 -8.47 0.35
N LYS A 293 -19.89 -8.09 1.32
CA LYS A 293 -19.48 -8.00 2.73
C LYS A 293 -19.06 -9.37 3.26
N GLU A 294 -19.83 -10.42 2.96
CA GLU A 294 -19.51 -11.80 3.34
C GLU A 294 -18.17 -12.23 2.74
N LEU A 295 -17.97 -11.98 1.44
CA LEU A 295 -16.72 -12.34 0.76
C LEU A 295 -15.53 -11.60 1.36
N ARG A 296 -15.69 -10.31 1.67
CA ARG A 296 -14.62 -9.51 2.29
C ARG A 296 -14.23 -10.05 3.67
N LEU A 297 -15.22 -10.41 4.50
CA LEU A 297 -14.93 -11.02 5.81
C LEU A 297 -14.28 -12.41 5.64
N LYS A 298 -14.71 -13.20 4.64
CA LYS A 298 -14.07 -14.48 4.30
C LYS A 298 -12.60 -14.27 3.94
N GLN A 299 -12.28 -13.26 3.16
CA GLN A 299 -10.89 -12.95 2.77
C GLN A 299 -10.03 -12.65 4.00
N GLN A 300 -10.53 -11.80 4.90
CA GLN A 300 -9.82 -11.42 6.12
C GLN A 300 -9.54 -12.65 7.00
N TYR A 301 -10.57 -13.45 7.26
CA TYR A 301 -10.41 -14.63 8.11
C TYR A 301 -9.54 -15.71 7.43
N PHE A 302 -9.70 -15.91 6.14
CA PHE A 302 -8.97 -16.91 5.37
C PHE A 302 -7.46 -16.75 5.54
N PHE A 303 -6.91 -15.56 5.26
CA PHE A 303 -5.45 -15.41 5.35
C PHE A 303 -4.96 -15.41 6.79
N VAL A 304 -5.74 -14.87 7.72
CA VAL A 304 -5.40 -14.85 9.15
C VAL A 304 -5.33 -16.27 9.70
N ALA A 305 -6.34 -17.08 9.44
CA ALA A 305 -6.42 -18.44 9.97
C ALA A 305 -5.28 -19.32 9.45
N ALA A 306 -4.96 -19.22 8.15
CA ALA A 306 -3.85 -19.94 7.54
C ALA A 306 -2.50 -19.47 8.11
N SER A 307 -2.34 -18.16 8.27
CA SER A 307 -1.08 -17.56 8.77
C SER A 307 -0.81 -17.94 10.23
N LEU A 308 -1.83 -17.93 11.08
CA LEU A 308 -1.66 -18.31 12.48
C LEU A 308 -1.31 -19.81 12.62
N GLN A 309 -1.93 -20.69 11.82
CA GLN A 309 -1.56 -22.11 11.77
C GLN A 309 -0.08 -22.27 11.39
N ASP A 310 0.37 -21.57 10.37
CA ASP A 310 1.76 -21.57 9.90
C ASP A 310 2.72 -21.10 11.01
N ILE A 311 2.43 -19.99 11.67
CA ILE A 311 3.26 -19.41 12.72
C ILE A 311 3.38 -20.39 13.90
N ILE A 312 2.25 -20.95 14.32
CA ILE A 312 2.20 -21.89 15.45
C ILE A 312 2.99 -23.16 15.13
N LEU A 313 2.83 -23.71 13.92
CA LEU A 313 3.57 -24.90 13.52
C LEU A 313 5.08 -24.63 13.46
N ARG A 314 5.50 -23.49 12.94
CA ARG A 314 6.93 -23.09 12.95
C ARG A 314 7.45 -22.94 14.39
N PHE A 315 6.66 -22.34 15.27
CA PHE A 315 7.03 -22.20 16.70
C PHE A 315 7.21 -23.55 17.38
N LYS A 316 6.30 -24.50 17.12
CA LYS A 316 6.33 -25.86 17.75
C LYS A 316 7.56 -26.69 17.36
N VAL A 317 8.26 -26.32 16.27
CA VAL A 317 9.55 -26.97 15.93
C VAL A 317 10.59 -26.74 17.05
N HIS A 318 10.46 -25.66 17.82
CA HIS A 318 11.47 -25.21 18.79
C HIS A 318 10.98 -25.22 20.24
N SER A 319 9.70 -25.32 20.48
CA SER A 319 9.12 -25.24 21.82
C SER A 319 7.90 -26.18 21.97
N GLU A 320 7.78 -26.78 23.13
CA GLU A 320 6.66 -27.67 23.47
C GLU A 320 5.55 -26.88 24.21
N THR A 321 5.87 -25.69 24.73
CA THR A 321 4.94 -24.91 25.53
C THR A 321 4.83 -23.48 25.00
N PHE A 322 3.69 -22.83 25.22
CA PHE A 322 3.37 -21.51 24.64
C PHE A 322 3.77 -20.32 25.56
N ASP A 323 4.25 -20.56 26.76
CA ASP A 323 4.70 -19.50 27.68
C ASP A 323 5.76 -18.59 27.02
N LYS A 324 6.60 -19.16 26.16
CA LYS A 324 7.64 -18.42 25.43
C LYS A 324 7.21 -17.90 24.04
N PHE A 325 5.95 -18.07 23.69
CA PHE A 325 5.47 -17.66 22.38
C PHE A 325 5.75 -16.16 22.09
N PRO A 326 5.52 -15.21 23.03
CA PRO A 326 5.85 -13.79 22.79
C PRO A 326 7.35 -13.48 22.67
N GLU A 327 8.22 -14.38 23.17
CA GLU A 327 9.68 -14.22 23.02
C GLU A 327 10.14 -14.51 21.57
N HIS A 328 9.35 -15.29 20.81
CA HIS A 328 9.69 -15.73 19.45
C HIS A 328 8.81 -15.12 18.36
N VAL A 329 7.63 -14.62 18.73
CA VAL A 329 6.61 -14.19 17.76
C VAL A 329 6.14 -12.77 18.08
N SER A 330 6.15 -11.91 17.07
CA SER A 330 5.42 -10.64 17.10
C SER A 330 4.53 -10.60 15.85
N ILE A 331 3.32 -10.04 15.96
CA ILE A 331 2.38 -9.95 14.84
C ILE A 331 1.92 -8.49 14.71
N GLN A 332 2.19 -7.89 13.56
CA GLN A 332 1.77 -6.52 13.28
C GLN A 332 0.50 -6.54 12.43
N LEU A 333 -0.55 -5.92 12.94
CA LEU A 333 -1.83 -5.76 12.24
C LEU A 333 -1.78 -4.48 11.41
N ASN A 334 -1.74 -4.63 10.08
CA ASN A 334 -1.75 -3.50 9.15
C ASN A 334 -3.21 -3.08 8.91
N ASP A 335 -3.67 -2.11 9.68
CA ASP A 335 -5.06 -1.69 9.87
C ASP A 335 -5.88 -2.78 10.57
N THR A 336 -7.22 -2.68 10.54
CA THR A 336 -8.13 -3.64 11.19
C THR A 336 -8.45 -4.85 10.32
N HIS A 337 -7.98 -4.87 9.08
CA HIS A 337 -8.26 -5.98 8.15
C HIS A 337 -7.90 -7.35 8.74
N PRO A 338 -6.76 -7.49 9.47
CA PRO A 338 -6.43 -8.77 10.12
C PRO A 338 -6.87 -8.87 11.59
N SER A 339 -7.73 -7.98 12.10
CA SER A 339 -8.11 -7.94 13.54
C SER A 339 -8.74 -9.23 14.03
N ILE A 340 -9.38 -10.00 13.16
CA ILE A 340 -9.95 -11.31 13.49
C ILE A 340 -8.86 -12.31 13.94
N ALA A 341 -7.58 -11.96 13.78
CA ALA A 341 -6.44 -12.75 14.28
C ALA A 341 -6.47 -12.85 15.83
N ILE A 342 -6.98 -11.83 16.50
CA ILE A 342 -7.05 -11.84 17.99
C ILE A 342 -7.97 -12.96 18.47
N PRO A 343 -9.26 -12.99 18.09
CA PRO A 343 -10.12 -14.12 18.52
C PRO A 343 -9.72 -15.45 17.87
N GLU A 344 -9.08 -15.47 16.69
CA GLU A 344 -8.60 -16.73 16.10
C GLU A 344 -7.46 -17.31 16.93
N LEU A 345 -6.49 -16.50 17.37
CA LEU A 345 -5.40 -16.99 18.20
C LEU A 345 -5.95 -17.52 19.55
N MET A 346 -6.90 -16.80 20.14
CA MET A 346 -7.61 -17.26 21.33
C MET A 346 -8.30 -18.62 21.09
N ARG A 347 -9.00 -18.75 19.96
CA ARG A 347 -9.68 -20.02 19.59
C ARG A 347 -8.65 -21.16 19.50
N ILE A 348 -7.54 -20.92 18.85
CA ILE A 348 -6.49 -21.95 18.69
C ILE A 348 -5.96 -22.35 20.08
N PHE A 349 -5.58 -21.37 20.90
CA PHE A 349 -5.00 -21.64 22.23
C PHE A 349 -5.99 -22.34 23.16
N VAL A 350 -7.22 -21.89 23.23
CA VAL A 350 -8.23 -22.43 24.16
C VAL A 350 -8.85 -23.73 23.63
N ASP A 351 -9.32 -23.74 22.42
CA ASP A 351 -10.06 -24.86 21.83
C ASP A 351 -9.19 -25.96 21.20
N UNK A 352 -7.93 -25.40 20.58
CA UNK A 352 -7.10 -26.18 19.96
C UNK A 352 -6.04 -26.72 20.77
N GLU A 353 -5.46 -25.95 21.57
CA GLU A 353 -4.24 -26.31 22.38
C GLU A 353 -4.57 -26.59 23.86
N GLY A 354 -5.77 -26.22 24.31
CA GLY A 354 -6.24 -26.52 25.65
C GLY A 354 -5.70 -25.61 26.76
N LEU A 355 -5.22 -24.41 26.43
CA LEU A 355 -4.78 -23.44 27.42
C LEU A 355 -5.97 -22.87 28.18
N GLU A 356 -5.71 -22.44 29.42
CA GLU A 356 -6.71 -21.69 30.20
C GLU A 356 -6.90 -20.29 29.58
N TRP A 357 -8.11 -19.75 29.65
CA TRP A 357 -8.48 -18.48 29.06
C TRP A 357 -7.49 -17.34 29.39
N ASN A 358 -7.19 -17.18 30.66
CA ASN A 358 -6.32 -16.09 31.13
C ASN A 358 -4.88 -16.26 30.63
N GLU A 359 -4.39 -17.49 30.53
CA GLU A 359 -3.08 -17.81 29.99
C GLU A 359 -3.06 -17.49 28.49
N ALA A 360 -4.06 -17.96 27.74
CA ALA A 360 -4.21 -17.68 26.32
C ALA A 360 -4.29 -16.17 26.03
N TRP A 361 -5.06 -15.44 26.85
CA TRP A 361 -5.23 -13.99 26.70
C TRP A 361 -3.93 -13.23 26.98
N ALA A 362 -3.20 -13.62 28.01
CA ALA A 362 -1.91 -13.00 28.35
C ALA A 362 -0.90 -13.18 27.21
N ILE A 363 -0.87 -14.36 26.58
CA ILE A 363 0.00 -14.63 25.44
C ILE A 363 -0.47 -13.80 24.21
N THR A 364 -1.76 -13.84 23.94
CA THR A 364 -2.36 -13.16 22.76
C THR A 364 -2.06 -11.66 22.81
N THR A 365 -2.31 -11.03 23.88
CA THR A 365 -2.05 -9.58 24.04
C THR A 365 -0.55 -9.22 24.02
N UNK A 366 0.27 -10.04 24.10
CA UNK A 366 1.60 -9.82 24.05
C UNK A 366 2.22 -9.95 22.75
N VAL A 367 1.50 -10.53 21.85
CA VAL A 367 2.11 -10.69 20.55
C VAL A 367 1.59 -9.72 19.49
N PHE A 368 0.39 -9.16 19.63
CA PHE A 368 -0.22 -8.27 18.66
C PHE A 368 0.13 -6.81 18.89
N ALA A 369 0.37 -6.09 17.77
CA ALA A 369 0.45 -4.64 17.73
C ALA A 369 -0.40 -4.16 16.54
N TYR A 370 -1.03 -2.99 16.66
CA TYR A 370 -2.02 -2.49 15.71
C TYR A 370 -1.63 -1.12 15.18
N THR A 371 -1.54 -1.00 13.86
CA THR A 371 -1.37 0.28 13.16
C THR A 371 -2.71 0.72 12.59
N ASN A 372 -3.17 1.92 12.98
CA ASN A 372 -4.35 2.56 12.40
C ASN A 372 -3.90 3.44 11.20
N HIS A 373 -4.68 3.43 10.11
CA HIS A 373 -4.37 4.17 8.88
C HIS A 373 -5.42 5.22 8.52
N THR A 374 -6.41 5.49 9.37
CA THR A 374 -7.48 6.46 9.06
C THR A 374 -7.94 7.24 10.28
N VAL A 375 -8.40 8.47 10.04
CA VAL A 375 -9.08 9.29 11.05
C VAL A 375 -10.57 9.48 10.72
N LEU A 376 -11.02 9.07 9.54
CA LEU A 376 -12.42 9.23 9.12
C LEU A 376 -13.30 8.21 9.85
N PRO A 377 -14.25 8.64 10.69
CA PRO A 377 -15.08 7.69 11.48
C PRO A 377 -15.85 6.69 10.59
N GLU A 378 -16.32 7.13 9.43
CA GLU A 378 -17.05 6.27 8.48
C GLU A 378 -16.17 5.18 7.84
N ALA A 379 -14.84 5.33 7.88
CA ALA A 379 -13.90 4.35 7.36
C ALA A 379 -13.41 3.38 8.43
N LEU A 380 -13.79 3.58 9.69
CA LEU A 380 -13.47 2.64 10.79
C LEU A 380 -14.32 1.37 10.61
N GLU A 381 -13.64 0.23 10.51
CA GLU A 381 -14.27 -1.04 10.14
C GLU A 381 -15.27 -1.55 11.19
N ARG A 382 -16.45 -1.91 10.72
CA ARG A 382 -17.51 -2.54 11.52
C ARG A 382 -18.05 -3.76 10.79
N TRP A 383 -18.34 -4.83 11.55
CA TRP A 383 -18.97 -6.03 10.99
C TRP A 383 -20.30 -6.29 11.68
N SER A 384 -21.32 -6.62 10.91
CA SER A 384 -22.62 -7.04 11.43
C SER A 384 -22.44 -8.25 12.37
N VAL A 385 -23.11 -8.22 13.53
CA VAL A 385 -23.14 -9.36 14.48
C VAL A 385 -23.77 -10.58 13.78
N ASP A 386 -24.83 -10.38 12.97
CA ASP A 386 -25.50 -11.48 12.27
C ASP A 386 -24.57 -12.13 11.25
N LEU A 387 -23.84 -11.32 10.47
CA LEU A 387 -22.86 -11.85 9.51
C LEU A 387 -21.73 -12.60 10.22
N MET A 388 -21.16 -12.01 11.27
CA MET A 388 -20.08 -12.63 12.05
C MET A 388 -20.58 -13.94 12.67
N GLY A 389 -21.78 -13.95 13.24
CA GLY A 389 -22.37 -15.13 13.89
C GLY A 389 -22.69 -16.25 12.90
N SER A 390 -23.12 -15.90 11.70
CA SER A 390 -23.37 -16.88 10.63
C SER A 390 -22.05 -17.48 10.11
N LEU A 391 -21.07 -16.62 9.83
CA LEU A 391 -19.82 -17.04 9.17
C LEU A 391 -18.81 -17.64 10.15
N LEU A 392 -18.65 -17.03 11.34
CA LEU A 392 -17.60 -17.32 12.33
C LEU A 392 -18.20 -17.39 13.74
N PRO A 393 -19.15 -18.33 14.00
CA PRO A 393 -19.91 -18.34 15.26
C PRO A 393 -19.02 -18.47 16.52
N ARG A 394 -17.94 -19.22 16.45
CA ARG A 394 -17.05 -19.37 17.60
C ARG A 394 -16.26 -18.07 17.87
N HIS A 395 -15.86 -17.37 16.83
CA HIS A 395 -15.15 -16.10 16.99
C HIS A 395 -16.06 -15.03 17.59
N LEU A 396 -17.34 -15.03 17.22
CA LEU A 396 -18.30 -14.12 17.82
C LEU A 396 -18.44 -14.38 19.32
N GLU A 397 -18.52 -15.66 19.76
CA GLU A 397 -18.54 -16.00 21.19
C GLU A 397 -17.30 -15.47 21.91
N ILE A 398 -16.11 -15.62 21.29
CA ILE A 398 -14.84 -15.16 21.87
C ILE A 398 -14.81 -13.63 21.94
N ILE A 399 -15.27 -12.95 20.91
CA ILE A 399 -15.34 -11.47 20.89
C ILE A 399 -16.26 -10.98 22.03
N TYR A 400 -17.41 -11.62 22.23
CA TYR A 400 -18.30 -11.29 23.35
C TYR A 400 -17.58 -11.49 24.70
N GLU A 401 -16.91 -12.64 24.88
CA GLU A 401 -16.21 -12.96 26.12
C GLU A 401 -15.07 -11.95 26.40
N ILE A 402 -14.30 -11.57 25.37
CA ILE A 402 -13.25 -10.52 25.51
C ILE A 402 -13.90 -9.19 25.91
N ASN A 403 -14.99 -8.81 25.23
CA ASN A 403 -15.69 -7.56 25.52
C ASN A 403 -16.21 -7.50 26.96
N ASP A 404 -16.87 -8.57 27.40
CA ASP A 404 -17.45 -8.64 28.75
C ASP A 404 -16.35 -8.51 29.80
N LEU A 405 -15.26 -9.28 29.68
CA LEU A 405 -14.15 -9.22 30.62
C LEU A 405 -13.47 -7.85 30.63
N PHE A 406 -13.31 -7.26 29.44
CA PHE A 406 -12.75 -5.91 29.32
C PHE A 406 -13.64 -4.88 30.02
N LEU A 407 -14.95 -4.90 29.74
CA LEU A 407 -15.90 -3.94 30.36
C LEU A 407 -15.96 -4.12 31.90
N GLU A 408 -15.93 -5.36 32.39
CA GLU A 408 -15.85 -5.64 33.81
C GLU A 408 -14.61 -5.00 34.46
N SER A 409 -13.44 -5.16 33.82
CA SER A 409 -12.18 -4.59 34.31
C SER A 409 -12.19 -3.05 34.31
N VAL A 410 -12.88 -2.42 33.35
CA VAL A 410 -13.03 -0.95 33.31
C VAL A 410 -14.03 -0.50 34.38
N LYS A 411 -15.13 -1.22 34.55
CA LYS A 411 -16.17 -0.93 35.55
C LYS A 411 -15.57 -0.92 36.96
N GLU A 412 -14.64 -1.83 37.25
CA GLU A 412 -13.94 -1.86 38.54
C GLU A 412 -13.15 -0.59 38.81
N LYS A 413 -12.56 0.01 37.79
CA LYS A 413 -11.75 1.24 37.87
C LYS A 413 -12.62 2.52 37.83
N TYR A 414 -13.73 2.48 37.11
CA TYR A 414 -14.62 3.62 36.86
C TYR A 414 -16.09 3.23 37.15
N PRO A 415 -16.43 2.91 38.40
CA PRO A 415 -17.76 2.34 38.73
C PRO A 415 -18.94 3.29 38.44
N ASP A 416 -18.71 4.58 38.43
CA ASP A 416 -19.77 5.60 38.30
C ASP A 416 -19.91 6.14 36.85
N ASP A 417 -19.12 5.61 35.86
CA ASP A 417 -19.12 6.11 34.47
C ASP A 417 -19.74 5.04 33.56
N ALA A 418 -21.05 4.88 33.62
CA ALA A 418 -21.79 3.94 32.75
C ALA A 418 -21.70 4.32 31.27
N ASP A 419 -21.63 5.62 30.98
CA ASP A 419 -21.52 6.12 29.61
C ASP A 419 -20.18 5.73 28.98
N LEU A 420 -19.10 5.67 29.77
CA LEU A 420 -17.80 5.19 29.30
C LEU A 420 -17.91 3.75 28.78
N LEU A 421 -18.57 2.88 29.54
CA LEU A 421 -18.72 1.46 29.16
C LEU A 421 -19.39 1.33 27.79
N GLN A 422 -20.44 2.14 27.53
CA GLN A 422 -21.12 2.13 26.23
C GLN A 422 -20.20 2.61 25.12
N ARG A 423 -19.41 3.67 25.37
CA ARG A 423 -18.51 4.25 24.35
C ARG A 423 -17.38 3.31 23.96
N ILE A 424 -16.86 2.51 24.91
CA ILE A 424 -15.70 1.63 24.67
C ILE A 424 -16.09 0.19 24.33
N SER A 425 -17.37 -0.19 24.46
CA SER A 425 -17.83 -1.53 24.09
C SER A 425 -17.50 -1.84 22.61
N PHE A 426 -17.04 -3.06 22.35
CA PHE A 426 -16.84 -3.51 20.95
C PHE A 426 -18.17 -3.59 20.21
N LEU A 427 -19.28 -3.72 20.96
CA LEU A 427 -20.61 -3.91 20.39
C LEU A 427 -21.34 -2.59 20.32
N GLU A 428 -21.73 -2.23 19.13
CA GLU A 428 -22.63 -1.11 18.87
C GLU A 428 -24.05 -1.67 18.80
N GLU A 429 -24.85 -1.34 19.83
CA GLU A 429 -26.18 -1.96 20.04
C GLU A 429 -27.33 -1.09 19.52
N ASN A 430 -27.23 -0.72 18.24
CA ASN A 430 -28.29 -0.03 17.51
C ASN A 430 -29.27 -1.06 16.91
N ASP A 431 -30.23 -0.62 16.09
CA ASP A 431 -31.15 -1.50 15.36
C ASP A 431 -30.44 -2.61 14.58
N HIS A 432 -29.22 -2.33 14.13
CA HIS A 432 -28.35 -3.29 13.45
C HIS A 432 -27.06 -3.43 14.25
N LYS A 433 -27.01 -4.43 15.14
CA LYS A 433 -25.83 -4.65 15.99
C LYS A 433 -24.57 -4.87 15.17
N GLN A 434 -23.50 -4.15 15.53
CA GLN A 434 -22.22 -4.21 14.82
C GLN A 434 -21.05 -4.39 15.81
N ILE A 435 -19.98 -4.99 15.33
CA ILE A 435 -18.71 -5.15 16.06
C ILE A 435 -17.74 -4.07 15.54
N ARG A 436 -17.23 -3.25 16.44
CA ARG A 436 -16.22 -2.21 16.17
C ARG A 436 -14.83 -2.84 16.18
N MET A 437 -14.33 -3.20 14.98
CA MET A 437 -13.05 -3.92 14.87
C MET A 437 -11.84 -3.14 15.42
N PRO A 438 -11.76 -1.80 15.28
CA PRO A 438 -10.66 -1.05 15.91
C PRO A 438 -10.61 -1.23 17.43
N TYR A 439 -11.74 -1.34 18.10
CA TYR A 439 -11.80 -1.49 19.54
C TYR A 439 -11.22 -2.84 19.99
N LEU A 440 -11.60 -3.90 19.27
CA LEU A 440 -11.01 -5.23 19.47
C LEU A 440 -9.49 -5.18 19.26
N SER A 441 -9.03 -4.48 18.20
CA SER A 441 -7.60 -4.33 17.88
C SER A 441 -6.84 -3.64 19.01
N ILE A 442 -7.41 -2.56 19.57
CA ILE A 442 -6.78 -1.79 20.66
C ILE A 442 -6.65 -2.66 21.92
N VAL A 443 -7.74 -3.34 22.30
CA VAL A 443 -7.76 -4.12 23.53
C VAL A 443 -6.86 -5.36 23.43
N GLY A 444 -6.80 -5.97 22.24
CA GLY A 444 -5.99 -7.16 21.99
C GLY A 444 -4.52 -6.90 21.64
N SER A 445 -4.09 -5.63 21.60
CA SER A 445 -2.72 -5.27 21.21
C SER A 445 -1.98 -4.54 22.33
N HIS A 446 -0.68 -4.82 22.46
CA HIS A 446 0.16 -4.12 23.47
C HIS A 446 0.56 -2.72 23.03
N THR A 447 0.53 -2.44 21.72
CA THR A 447 0.92 -1.14 21.14
C THR A 447 -0.03 -0.78 20.00
N ILE A 448 -0.42 0.49 19.98
CA ILE A 448 -1.24 1.09 18.93
C ILE A 448 -0.45 2.26 18.36
N ASN A 449 -0.32 2.33 17.05
CA ASN A 449 0.35 3.50 16.48
C ASN A 449 -0.45 4.16 15.36
N GLY A 450 -0.31 5.49 15.32
CA GLY A 450 -0.66 6.28 14.16
C GLY A 450 0.53 6.34 13.20
N VAL A 451 0.35 6.97 12.04
CA VAL A 451 1.30 6.94 10.92
C VAL A 451 1.85 8.32 10.53
N ALA A 452 1.54 9.34 11.32
CA ALA A 452 2.11 10.70 11.29
C ALA A 452 1.80 11.35 12.63
N GLU A 453 2.54 12.40 12.97
CA GLU A 453 2.38 13.05 14.30
C GLU A 453 0.97 13.59 14.51
N LEU A 454 0.44 14.37 13.54
CA LEU A 454 -0.93 14.88 13.63
C LEU A 454 -1.95 13.74 13.73
N HIS A 455 -1.80 12.70 12.91
CA HIS A 455 -2.68 11.53 12.94
C HIS A 455 -2.71 10.91 14.35
N THR A 456 -1.55 10.71 14.92
CA THR A 456 -1.43 10.08 16.25
C THR A 456 -2.11 10.96 17.31
N GLU A 457 -1.95 12.28 17.24
CA GLU A 457 -2.63 13.19 18.18
C GLU A 457 -4.16 13.15 18.00
N LEU A 458 -4.64 13.10 16.76
CA LEU A 458 -6.08 12.95 16.50
C LEU A 458 -6.63 11.62 17.03
N LEU A 459 -5.84 10.53 16.94
CA LEU A 459 -6.24 9.25 17.55
C LEU A 459 -6.39 9.39 19.08
N LYS A 460 -5.46 10.10 19.73
CA LYS A 460 -5.45 10.28 21.20
C LYS A 460 -6.55 11.22 21.69
N THR A 461 -6.83 12.28 20.91
CA THR A 461 -7.70 13.38 21.38
C THR A 461 -9.15 13.26 20.89
N THR A 462 -9.37 12.56 19.76
CA THR A 462 -10.71 12.45 19.15
C THR A 462 -11.13 11.00 18.98
N VAL A 463 -10.51 10.27 18.05
CA VAL A 463 -10.99 8.96 17.54
C VAL A 463 -11.01 7.89 18.63
N PHE A 464 -9.92 7.77 19.40
CA PHE A 464 -9.75 6.75 20.44
C PHE A 464 -9.48 7.37 21.82
N LYS A 465 -10.01 8.58 22.05
CA LYS A 465 -9.75 9.35 23.30
C LYS A 465 -10.05 8.57 24.58
N ASP A 466 -11.13 7.78 24.60
CA ASP A 466 -11.51 6.98 25.76
C ASP A 466 -10.50 5.84 25.98
N PHE A 467 -10.00 5.22 24.90
CA PHE A 467 -8.96 4.19 25.00
C PHE A 467 -7.60 4.79 25.40
N TYR A 468 -7.28 5.99 24.90
CA TYR A 468 -6.06 6.69 25.31
C TYR A 468 -6.09 7.01 26.82
N LYS A 469 -7.26 7.40 27.34
CA LYS A 469 -7.47 7.61 28.79
C LYS A 469 -7.20 6.32 29.59
N LEU A 470 -7.58 5.16 29.04
CA LEU A 470 -7.42 3.85 29.70
C LEU A 470 -5.99 3.30 29.57
N PHE A 471 -5.32 3.52 28.44
CA PHE A 471 -4.04 2.89 28.09
C PHE A 471 -3.10 3.90 27.41
N PRO A 472 -2.75 5.03 28.06
CA PRO A 472 -1.95 6.07 27.40
C PRO A 472 -0.58 5.55 26.93
N GLU A 473 -0.01 4.59 27.66
CA GLU A 473 1.31 4.01 27.36
C GLU A 473 1.33 3.17 26.07
N ARG A 474 0.17 2.71 25.58
CA ARG A 474 0.10 1.89 24.37
C ARG A 474 0.17 2.72 23.07
N PHE A 475 -0.15 4.02 23.12
CA PHE A 475 -0.30 4.87 21.93
C PHE A 475 1.02 5.54 21.56
N GLN A 476 1.50 5.27 20.35
CA GLN A 476 2.76 5.79 19.83
C GLN A 476 2.57 6.37 18.43
N ASN A 477 3.50 7.21 18.01
CA ASN A 477 3.62 7.63 16.61
C ASN A 477 4.74 6.85 15.93
N LYS A 478 4.47 6.38 14.71
CA LYS A 478 5.51 5.87 13.79
C LYS A 478 5.25 6.51 12.43
N THR A 479 5.86 7.65 12.18
CA THR A 479 5.71 8.36 10.90
C THR A 479 6.11 7.44 9.76
N ASN A 480 5.26 7.33 8.75
CA ASN A 480 5.50 6.49 7.57
C ASN A 480 6.79 6.90 6.85
N GLY A 481 7.27 6.01 6.02
CA GLY A 481 8.41 6.24 5.15
C GLY A 481 8.31 5.41 3.88
N ILE A 482 9.24 5.65 2.98
CA ILE A 482 9.33 5.00 1.67
C ILE A 482 10.74 4.43 1.49
N THR A 483 10.88 3.38 0.67
CA THR A 483 12.21 2.85 0.35
C THR A 483 12.90 3.75 -0.68
N PRO A 484 14.09 4.29 -0.35
CA PRO A 484 14.83 5.12 -1.31
C PRO A 484 15.40 4.29 -2.47
N ARG A 485 15.57 2.98 -2.31
CA ARG A 485 16.05 2.09 -3.38
C ARG A 485 15.09 2.12 -4.57
N LEU A 486 13.79 1.87 -4.35
CA LEU A 486 12.81 1.97 -5.42
C LEU A 486 12.59 3.43 -5.83
N TRP A 487 12.25 4.31 -4.86
CA TRP A 487 11.66 5.62 -5.16
C TRP A 487 12.67 6.71 -5.53
N LEU A 488 13.99 6.42 -5.47
CA LEU A 488 15.03 7.30 -6.03
C LEU A 488 16.04 6.51 -6.86
N ARG A 489 16.69 5.50 -6.25
CA ARG A 489 17.81 4.82 -6.94
C ARG A 489 17.38 4.13 -8.25
N ASN A 490 16.24 3.41 -8.23
CA ASN A 490 15.70 2.74 -9.43
C ASN A 490 14.95 3.70 -10.35
N THR A 491 14.07 4.50 -9.77
CA THR A 491 13.09 5.33 -10.51
C THR A 491 13.74 6.52 -11.19
N ASN A 492 14.85 7.04 -10.62
CA ASN A 492 15.51 8.27 -11.11
C ASN A 492 17.03 8.10 -11.03
N PRO A 493 17.59 7.17 -11.85
CA PRO A 493 19.01 6.88 -11.79
C PRO A 493 19.89 8.10 -12.06
N GLU A 494 19.50 9.00 -12.96
CA GLU A 494 20.27 10.21 -13.28
C GLU A 494 20.38 11.14 -12.04
N LEU A 495 19.27 11.33 -11.32
CA LEU A 495 19.29 12.10 -10.07
C LEU A 495 20.12 11.41 -9.00
N SER A 496 19.96 10.08 -8.89
CA SER A 496 20.72 9.24 -7.95
C SER A 496 22.23 9.35 -8.18
N GLU A 497 22.64 9.35 -9.45
CA GLU A 497 24.06 9.49 -9.84
C GLU A 497 24.59 10.88 -9.51
N LEU A 498 23.86 11.92 -9.90
CA LEU A 498 24.22 13.32 -9.59
C LEU A 498 24.40 13.53 -8.07
N ILE A 499 23.48 13.01 -7.27
CA ILE A 499 23.55 13.07 -5.79
C ILE A 499 24.81 12.29 -5.33
N SER A 500 25.00 11.07 -5.83
CA SER A 500 26.09 10.20 -5.37
C SER A 500 27.46 10.75 -5.75
N GLU A 501 27.58 11.40 -6.90
CA GLU A 501 28.83 12.10 -7.29
C GLU A 501 29.17 13.22 -6.31
N LYS A 502 28.17 13.93 -5.81
CA LYS A 502 28.35 15.10 -4.95
C LYS A 502 28.60 14.72 -3.47
N ILE A 503 27.85 13.72 -2.95
CA ILE A 503 27.88 13.40 -1.50
C ILE A 503 28.21 11.93 -1.17
N GLY A 504 28.53 11.11 -2.20
CA GLY A 504 28.77 9.67 -2.04
C GLY A 504 27.46 8.87 -1.95
N GLY A 505 27.53 7.55 -2.17
CA GLY A 505 26.36 6.66 -2.25
C GLY A 505 25.76 6.22 -0.90
N GLY A 506 26.30 6.71 0.21
CA GLY A 506 25.86 6.26 1.55
C GLY A 506 24.42 6.62 1.93
N TRP A 507 23.78 7.51 1.18
CA TRP A 507 22.39 7.91 1.39
C TRP A 507 21.40 6.76 1.05
N ILE A 508 21.82 5.80 0.25
CA ILE A 508 20.95 4.68 -0.20
C ILE A 508 20.45 3.84 1.00
N THR A 509 21.27 3.75 2.05
CA THR A 509 20.91 3.04 3.29
C THR A 509 20.80 3.96 4.51
N ASP A 510 21.09 5.26 4.35
CA ASP A 510 20.96 6.25 5.42
C ASP A 510 20.52 7.58 4.80
N LEU A 511 19.23 7.69 4.62
CA LEU A 511 18.62 8.81 3.87
C LEU A 511 18.90 10.18 4.52
N GLN A 512 19.23 10.23 5.83
CA GLN A 512 19.64 11.47 6.51
C GLN A 512 20.87 12.11 5.87
N LYS A 513 21.71 11.33 5.20
CA LYS A 513 22.89 11.85 4.51
C LYS A 513 22.56 12.80 3.35
N LEU A 514 21.30 12.80 2.87
CA LEU A 514 20.85 13.78 1.85
C LEU A 514 20.97 15.23 2.36
N ARG A 515 20.96 15.48 3.68
CA ARG A 515 21.24 16.81 4.26
C ARG A 515 22.55 17.41 3.75
N LYS A 516 23.52 16.58 3.35
CA LYS A 516 24.79 17.05 2.78
C LYS A 516 24.62 17.80 1.46
N LEU A 517 23.44 17.76 0.85
CA LEU A 517 23.13 18.53 -0.36
C LEU A 517 22.87 20.03 -0.04
N GLU A 518 22.49 20.38 1.19
CA GLU A 518 22.11 21.75 1.56
C GLU A 518 23.15 22.81 1.13
N PRO A 519 24.50 22.62 1.36
CA PRO A 519 25.47 23.61 0.93
C PRO A 519 25.56 23.85 -0.58
N PHE A 520 25.04 22.90 -1.38
CA PHE A 520 25.09 22.98 -2.83
C PHE A 520 23.81 23.57 -3.44
N ALA A 521 22.82 23.90 -2.61
CA ALA A 521 21.54 24.43 -3.08
C ALA A 521 21.69 25.78 -3.81
N ASP A 522 22.72 26.54 -3.45
CA ASP A 522 23.03 27.85 -4.07
C ASP A 522 24.20 27.78 -5.08
N ASP A 523 24.74 26.58 -5.37
CA ASP A 523 25.81 26.38 -6.35
C ASP A 523 25.21 26.40 -7.78
N PRO A 524 25.54 27.40 -8.63
CA PRO A 524 24.92 27.52 -9.95
C PRO A 524 25.21 26.32 -10.88
N GLU A 525 26.39 25.70 -10.78
CA GLU A 525 26.76 24.54 -11.60
C GLU A 525 25.91 23.33 -11.20
N PHE A 526 25.75 23.10 -9.89
CA PHE A 526 24.91 22.00 -9.39
C PHE A 526 23.42 22.23 -9.72
N GLN A 527 22.95 23.48 -9.61
CA GLN A 527 21.58 23.84 -9.99
C GLN A 527 21.32 23.53 -11.48
N GLU A 528 22.27 23.84 -12.36
CA GLU A 528 22.10 23.56 -13.81
C GLU A 528 22.07 22.05 -14.08
N ALA A 529 22.96 21.29 -13.45
CA ALA A 529 22.94 19.83 -13.54
C ALA A 529 21.58 19.25 -13.04
N TRP A 530 21.07 19.78 -11.94
CA TRP A 530 19.79 19.38 -11.34
C TRP A 530 18.62 19.63 -12.32
N ARG A 531 18.59 20.84 -12.93
CA ARG A 531 17.57 21.21 -13.93
C ARG A 531 17.65 20.30 -15.16
N SER A 532 18.87 19.96 -15.57
CA SER A 532 19.08 19.05 -16.72
C SER A 532 18.49 17.68 -16.48
N VAL A 533 18.68 17.11 -15.28
CA VAL A 533 18.05 15.83 -14.89
C VAL A 533 16.52 15.95 -14.97
N LYS A 534 15.96 16.99 -14.37
CA LYS A 534 14.50 17.19 -14.37
C LYS A 534 13.95 17.29 -15.80
N ARG A 535 14.64 18.03 -16.69
CA ARG A 535 14.24 18.15 -18.09
C ARG A 535 14.22 16.79 -18.80
N ILE A 536 15.27 15.96 -18.59
CA ILE A 536 15.33 14.61 -19.15
C ILE A 536 14.09 13.80 -18.75
N LYS A 537 13.75 13.82 -17.45
CA LYS A 537 12.59 13.06 -16.94
C LYS A 537 11.27 13.58 -17.52
N LYS A 538 11.13 14.87 -17.68
CA LYS A 538 9.93 15.47 -18.29
C LYS A 538 9.81 15.08 -19.78
N GLU A 539 10.91 15.06 -20.51
CA GLU A 539 10.95 14.61 -21.91
C GLU A 539 10.60 13.11 -22.01
N GLN A 540 11.15 12.28 -21.13
CA GLN A 540 10.83 10.85 -21.07
C GLN A 540 9.33 10.64 -20.81
N LEU A 541 8.74 11.35 -19.85
CA LEU A 541 7.31 11.23 -19.56
C LEU A 541 6.45 11.72 -20.73
N ALA A 542 6.82 12.84 -21.37
CA ALA A 542 6.09 13.37 -22.54
C ALA A 542 6.11 12.37 -23.70
N ASN A 543 7.26 11.75 -23.97
CA ASN A 543 7.40 10.72 -25.00
C ASN A 543 6.56 9.48 -24.67
N TRP A 544 6.60 9.03 -23.41
CA TRP A 544 5.82 7.87 -22.96
C TRP A 544 4.30 8.12 -23.12
N LEU A 545 3.81 9.29 -22.72
CA LEU A 545 2.38 9.66 -22.86
C LEU A 545 1.98 9.69 -24.34
N LYS A 546 2.85 10.24 -25.19
CA LYS A 546 2.60 10.29 -26.63
C LYS A 546 2.48 8.88 -27.23
N GLN A 547 3.37 7.96 -26.84
CA GLN A 547 3.40 6.58 -27.34
C GLN A 547 2.21 5.75 -26.83
N THR A 548 1.87 5.88 -25.56
CA THR A 548 0.87 5.00 -24.93
C THR A 548 -0.56 5.49 -25.04
N SER A 549 -0.77 6.82 -25.11
CA SER A 549 -2.11 7.42 -25.10
C SER A 549 -2.34 8.46 -26.20
N GLY A 550 -1.32 8.75 -27.01
CA GLY A 550 -1.41 9.78 -28.05
C GLY A 550 -1.44 11.22 -27.49
N VAL A 551 -1.31 11.39 -26.18
CA VAL A 551 -1.36 12.71 -25.55
C VAL A 551 -0.01 13.43 -25.74
N ILE A 552 -0.08 14.66 -26.22
CA ILE A 552 1.11 15.51 -26.44
C ILE A 552 1.13 16.59 -25.37
N ILE A 553 2.20 16.65 -24.59
CA ILE A 553 2.42 17.69 -23.57
C ILE A 553 3.76 18.36 -23.81
N ASP A 554 3.86 19.62 -23.37
CA ASP A 554 5.08 20.42 -23.51
C ASP A 554 5.98 20.19 -22.30
N PRO A 555 7.16 19.57 -22.44
CA PRO A 555 8.05 19.37 -21.29
C PRO A 555 8.59 20.65 -20.67
N GLU A 556 8.49 21.79 -21.34
CA GLU A 556 8.90 23.09 -20.77
C GLU A 556 7.81 23.69 -19.87
N SER A 557 6.55 23.23 -19.95
CA SER A 557 5.46 23.69 -19.08
C SER A 557 5.67 23.22 -17.63
N LEU A 558 5.09 23.90 -16.67
CA LEU A 558 5.08 23.45 -15.25
C LEU A 558 4.27 22.15 -15.13
N PHE A 559 4.91 21.05 -14.74
CA PHE A 559 4.23 19.77 -14.49
C PHE A 559 3.67 19.74 -13.08
N ASP A 560 2.36 19.88 -12.99
CA ASP A 560 1.55 20.03 -11.80
C ASP A 560 0.73 18.74 -11.61
N VAL A 561 1.04 17.97 -10.57
CA VAL A 561 0.67 16.55 -10.52
C VAL A 561 -0.16 16.23 -9.28
N GLN A 562 -1.28 15.52 -9.48
CA GLN A 562 -2.08 14.94 -8.39
C GLN A 562 -2.40 13.48 -8.73
N ILE A 563 -1.55 12.56 -8.30
CA ILE A 563 -1.70 11.12 -8.59
C ILE A 563 -1.93 10.36 -7.27
N LYS A 564 -3.15 9.93 -7.07
CA LYS A 564 -3.61 9.22 -5.87
C LYS A 564 -5.02 8.69 -6.10
N ARG A 565 -5.46 7.71 -5.30
CA ARG A 565 -6.83 7.18 -5.35
C ARG A 565 -7.83 8.34 -5.38
N ILE A 566 -8.85 8.25 -6.23
CA ILE A 566 -9.86 9.29 -6.33
C ILE A 566 -10.84 9.15 -5.16
N HIS A 567 -10.96 10.23 -4.40
CA HIS A 567 -11.82 10.28 -3.22
C HIS A 567 -12.15 11.74 -2.90
N GLU A 568 -13.37 12.00 -2.47
CA GLU A 568 -13.83 13.37 -2.19
C GLU A 568 -12.91 14.10 -1.19
N TYR A 569 -12.45 13.43 -0.10
CA TYR A 569 -11.60 14.09 0.91
C TYR A 569 -10.21 14.49 0.37
N LYS A 570 -9.73 13.83 -0.72
CA LYS A 570 -8.45 14.16 -1.36
C LYS A 570 -8.58 15.38 -2.29
N ARG A 571 -9.80 15.79 -2.55
CA ARG A 571 -10.20 17.02 -3.21
C ARG A 571 -9.65 17.20 -4.64
N GLN A 572 -9.59 16.11 -5.43
CA GLN A 572 -9.32 16.26 -6.87
C GLN A 572 -10.30 17.25 -7.50
N LEU A 573 -11.55 17.29 -6.99
CA LEU A 573 -12.57 18.22 -7.46
C LEU A 573 -12.16 19.69 -7.24
N LEU A 574 -11.44 20.01 -6.16
CA LEU A 574 -10.88 21.37 -5.95
C LEU A 574 -9.90 21.74 -7.07
N ASN A 575 -9.02 20.81 -7.45
CA ASN A 575 -8.05 21.01 -8.54
C ASN A 575 -8.79 21.21 -9.88
N ILE A 576 -9.78 20.35 -10.20
CA ILE A 576 -10.56 20.45 -11.44
C ILE A 576 -11.34 21.79 -11.50
N LEU A 577 -11.94 22.18 -10.37
CA LEU A 577 -12.67 23.45 -10.26
C LEU A 577 -11.73 24.64 -10.52
N HIS A 578 -10.49 24.58 -9.98
CA HIS A 578 -9.49 25.62 -10.20
C HIS A 578 -9.02 25.64 -11.66
N VAL A 579 -8.88 24.48 -12.30
CA VAL A 579 -8.55 24.41 -13.74
C VAL A 579 -9.64 25.11 -14.57
N THR A 580 -10.91 24.87 -14.24
CA THR A 580 -12.06 25.53 -14.90
C THR A 580 -11.99 27.05 -14.69
N TYR A 581 -11.70 27.48 -13.46
CA TYR A 581 -11.52 28.89 -13.12
C TYR A 581 -10.37 29.54 -13.92
N LEU A 582 -9.23 28.87 -14.05
CA LEU A 582 -8.11 29.36 -14.85
C LEU A 582 -8.46 29.45 -16.35
N TYR A 583 -9.21 28.46 -16.84
CA TYR A 583 -9.68 28.46 -18.22
C TYR A 583 -10.52 29.74 -18.50
N ASN A 584 -11.46 30.07 -17.64
CA ASN A 584 -12.24 31.29 -17.75
C ASN A 584 -11.34 32.53 -17.74
N LYS A 585 -10.39 32.61 -16.84
CA LYS A 585 -9.45 33.74 -16.78
C LYS A 585 -8.67 33.93 -18.09
N ILE A 586 -8.26 32.79 -18.73
CA ILE A 586 -7.55 32.87 -20.01
C ILE A 586 -8.48 33.41 -21.11
N LEU A 587 -9.77 32.99 -21.11
CA LEU A 587 -10.73 33.45 -22.10
C LEU A 587 -11.10 34.95 -21.93
N GLU A 588 -11.23 35.39 -20.68
CA GLU A 588 -11.56 36.80 -20.37
C GLU A 588 -10.38 37.76 -20.62
N HIS A 589 -9.15 37.26 -20.39
CA HIS A 589 -7.94 38.06 -20.40
C HIS A 589 -6.82 37.39 -21.21
N PRO A 590 -7.06 37.17 -22.51
CA PRO A 590 -6.07 36.45 -23.32
C PRO A 590 -4.72 37.16 -23.48
N GLU A 591 -4.68 38.44 -23.19
CA GLU A 591 -3.47 39.28 -23.25
C GLU A 591 -2.56 39.13 -22.04
N LEU A 592 -3.07 38.60 -20.92
CA LEU A 592 -2.26 38.49 -19.69
C LEU A 592 -1.22 37.37 -19.82
N PRO A 593 0.00 37.63 -19.32
CA PRO A 593 1.02 36.57 -19.33
C PRO A 593 0.62 35.40 -18.43
N PHE A 594 0.67 34.22 -18.98
CA PHE A 594 0.32 32.98 -18.31
C PHE A 594 1.51 32.01 -18.36
N VAL A 595 1.87 31.44 -17.22
CA VAL A 595 2.92 30.38 -17.19
C VAL A 595 2.33 29.09 -17.76
N PRO A 596 2.87 28.55 -18.87
CA PRO A 596 2.38 27.29 -19.40
C PRO A 596 2.38 26.17 -18.33
N ARG A 597 1.27 25.44 -18.27
CA ARG A 597 1.06 24.45 -17.21
C ARG A 597 0.39 23.20 -17.76
N THR A 598 0.93 22.04 -17.39
CA THR A 598 0.33 20.73 -17.63
C THR A 598 -0.08 20.13 -16.28
N ILE A 599 -1.39 20.01 -16.08
CA ILE A 599 -1.95 19.35 -14.87
C ILE A 599 -2.12 17.87 -15.21
N LEU A 600 -1.45 17.01 -14.43
CA LEU A 600 -1.52 15.56 -14.57
C LEU A 600 -2.30 14.98 -13.40
N LEU A 601 -3.48 14.43 -13.70
CA LEU A 601 -4.29 13.68 -12.73
C LEU A 601 -4.14 12.18 -13.03
N ALA A 602 -4.11 11.34 -12.00
CA ALA A 602 -4.19 9.90 -12.15
C ALA A 602 -4.70 9.28 -10.85
N GLY A 603 -5.37 8.15 -10.97
CA GLY A 603 -5.90 7.43 -9.83
C GLY A 603 -7.15 6.67 -10.17
N LYS A 604 -7.38 5.59 -9.44
CA LYS A 604 -8.55 4.73 -9.60
C LYS A 604 -9.61 5.12 -8.56
N ALA A 605 -10.88 5.08 -8.96
CA ALA A 605 -12.01 5.17 -8.04
C ALA A 605 -12.44 3.76 -7.66
N ALA A 606 -12.84 3.54 -6.42
CA ALA A 606 -13.44 2.27 -6.02
C ALA A 606 -14.66 1.99 -6.91
N PRO A 607 -14.88 0.75 -7.38
CA PRO A 607 -15.93 0.45 -8.37
C PRO A 607 -17.33 0.90 -7.98
N GLY A 608 -17.67 0.84 -6.69
CA GLY A 608 -18.96 1.27 -6.17
C GLY A 608 -19.05 2.74 -5.78
N TYR A 609 -17.97 3.52 -5.93
CA TYR A 609 -17.94 4.92 -5.45
C TYR A 609 -18.39 5.88 -6.54
N TYR A 610 -19.68 6.09 -6.62
CA TYR A 610 -20.34 6.90 -7.64
C TYR A 610 -19.76 8.31 -7.79
N MET A 611 -19.61 9.06 -6.67
CA MET A 611 -19.10 10.44 -6.71
C MET A 611 -17.66 10.50 -7.23
N ALA A 612 -16.82 9.57 -6.82
CA ALA A 612 -15.43 9.50 -7.30
C ALA A 612 -15.39 9.21 -8.82
N LYS A 613 -16.28 8.35 -9.30
CA LYS A 613 -16.38 8.06 -10.75
C LYS A 613 -16.87 9.30 -11.54
N LEU A 614 -17.79 10.08 -10.96
CA LEU A 614 -18.22 11.36 -11.58
C LEU A 614 -17.06 12.36 -11.64
N ILE A 615 -16.20 12.40 -10.60
CA ILE A 615 -15.02 13.28 -10.59
C ILE A 615 -14.07 12.92 -11.76
N ILE A 616 -13.84 11.63 -11.99
CA ILE A 616 -13.02 11.16 -13.12
C ILE A 616 -13.64 11.60 -14.46
N ASN A 617 -14.94 11.37 -14.60
CA ASN A 617 -15.67 11.73 -15.83
C ASN A 617 -15.57 13.24 -16.08
N LEU A 618 -15.79 14.06 -15.04
CA LEU A 618 -15.68 15.52 -15.13
C LEU A 618 -14.25 15.92 -15.55
N ALA A 619 -13.21 15.31 -14.94
CA ALA A 619 -11.81 15.61 -15.30
C ALA A 619 -11.56 15.36 -16.79
N ASN A 620 -12.03 14.22 -17.32
CA ASN A 620 -11.87 13.86 -18.73
C ASN A 620 -12.65 14.80 -19.65
N ASP A 621 -13.87 15.18 -19.28
CA ASP A 621 -14.67 16.12 -20.09
C ASP A 621 -14.07 17.53 -20.09
N VAL A 622 -13.59 18.01 -18.93
CA VAL A 622 -12.88 19.29 -18.80
C VAL A 622 -11.61 19.25 -19.68
N ALA A 623 -10.82 18.17 -19.58
CA ALA A 623 -9.61 17.98 -20.39
C ALA A 623 -9.93 18.05 -21.89
N ARG A 624 -10.96 17.34 -22.33
CA ARG A 624 -11.38 17.31 -23.75
C ARG A 624 -11.71 18.72 -24.26
N VAL A 625 -12.44 19.51 -23.47
CA VAL A 625 -12.84 20.87 -23.86
C VAL A 625 -11.63 21.81 -23.88
N ILE A 626 -10.87 21.86 -22.79
CA ILE A 626 -9.79 22.82 -22.60
C ILE A 626 -8.64 22.55 -23.60
N ASN A 627 -8.23 21.29 -23.74
CA ASN A 627 -7.09 20.93 -24.58
C ASN A 627 -7.38 21.13 -26.06
N SER A 628 -8.67 21.15 -26.47
CA SER A 628 -9.06 21.37 -27.87
C SER A 628 -9.35 22.84 -28.19
N ASP A 629 -9.36 23.73 -27.18
CA ASP A 629 -9.72 25.14 -27.41
C ASP A 629 -8.51 25.94 -27.91
N PRO A 630 -8.57 26.48 -29.17
CA PRO A 630 -7.49 27.30 -29.70
C PRO A 630 -7.15 28.55 -28.87
N ALA A 631 -8.13 29.08 -28.10
CA ALA A 631 -7.90 30.25 -27.22
C ALA A 631 -6.91 29.95 -26.10
N VAL A 632 -6.81 28.70 -25.68
CA VAL A 632 -5.87 28.27 -24.62
C VAL A 632 -4.44 28.15 -25.19
N GLN A 633 -4.30 27.63 -26.44
CA GLN A 633 -3.01 27.57 -27.18
C GLN A 633 -1.86 26.96 -26.36
N GLY A 634 -2.11 25.84 -25.68
CA GLY A 634 -1.08 25.13 -24.91
C GLY A 634 -0.67 25.81 -23.59
N ARG A 635 -1.29 26.95 -23.25
CA ARG A 635 -1.02 27.60 -21.96
C ARG A 635 -1.50 26.78 -20.77
N LEU A 636 -2.57 26.00 -20.96
CA LEU A 636 -3.17 25.17 -19.92
C LEU A 636 -3.57 23.82 -20.53
N ASN A 637 -2.99 22.75 -20.04
CA ASN A 637 -3.35 21.38 -20.41
C ASN A 637 -3.81 20.62 -19.16
N LEU A 638 -4.85 19.80 -19.32
CA LEU A 638 -5.29 18.84 -18.29
C LEU A 638 -5.23 17.44 -18.89
N VAL A 639 -4.55 16.52 -18.21
CA VAL A 639 -4.42 15.13 -18.65
C VAL A 639 -4.78 14.21 -17.50
N PHE A 640 -5.74 13.31 -17.73
CA PHE A 640 -6.00 12.22 -16.78
C PHE A 640 -5.29 10.97 -17.32
N VAL A 641 -4.20 10.57 -16.65
CA VAL A 641 -3.41 9.40 -17.02
C VAL A 641 -4.14 8.15 -16.56
N PRO A 642 -4.51 7.23 -17.49
CA PRO A 642 -5.29 6.05 -17.12
C PRO A 642 -4.47 5.01 -16.37
N ASN A 643 -5.15 4.14 -15.66
CA ASN A 643 -4.63 2.91 -15.06
C ASN A 643 -3.43 3.12 -14.13
N TYR A 644 -3.49 4.14 -13.28
CA TYR A 644 -2.44 4.43 -12.29
C TYR A 644 -2.08 3.17 -11.49
N ASN A 645 -0.78 2.86 -11.45
CA ASN A 645 -0.18 1.72 -10.75
C ASN A 645 1.26 2.10 -10.37
N VAL A 646 2.06 1.16 -9.84
CA VAL A 646 3.43 1.44 -9.40
C VAL A 646 4.31 1.86 -10.57
N SER A 647 4.27 1.11 -11.69
CA SER A 647 5.12 1.42 -12.87
C SER A 647 4.78 2.78 -13.51
N VAL A 648 3.50 3.19 -13.49
CA VAL A 648 3.09 4.53 -13.94
C VAL A 648 3.62 5.60 -12.98
N ALA A 649 3.56 5.33 -11.67
CA ALA A 649 4.09 6.25 -10.65
C ALA A 649 5.60 6.48 -10.84
N GLU A 650 6.34 5.42 -11.16
CA GLU A 650 7.79 5.49 -11.40
C GLU A 650 8.15 6.42 -12.57
N LYS A 651 7.25 6.56 -13.55
CA LYS A 651 7.46 7.47 -14.69
C LYS A 651 7.06 8.92 -14.36
N ILE A 652 5.97 9.11 -13.61
CA ILE A 652 5.42 10.46 -13.35
C ILE A 652 6.22 11.18 -12.24
N ILE A 653 6.58 10.49 -11.16
CA ILE A 653 7.17 11.12 -9.97
C ILE A 653 8.49 11.86 -10.29
N PRO A 654 9.46 11.28 -11.03
CA PRO A 654 10.70 12.00 -11.35
C PRO A 654 10.50 13.25 -12.22
N ALA A 655 9.47 13.24 -13.06
CA ALA A 655 9.16 14.32 -14.01
C ALA A 655 8.39 15.49 -13.38
N THR A 656 7.92 15.33 -12.14
CA THR A 656 7.02 16.30 -11.49
C THR A 656 7.79 17.53 -11.01
N ASP A 657 7.24 18.72 -11.29
CA ASP A 657 7.73 19.97 -10.73
C ASP A 657 7.04 20.29 -9.40
N ILE A 658 5.71 20.16 -9.35
CA ILE A 658 4.94 20.40 -8.13
C ILE A 658 3.85 19.32 -7.96
N SER A 659 3.69 18.84 -6.75
CA SER A 659 2.72 17.80 -6.42
C SER A 659 1.64 18.34 -5.47
N GLN A 660 0.39 17.91 -5.71
CA GLN A 660 -0.79 18.36 -4.97
C GLN A 660 -1.15 17.39 -3.85
N HIS A 661 -1.08 17.85 -2.60
CA HIS A 661 -1.45 17.09 -1.39
C HIS A 661 -2.47 17.91 -0.61
N ILE A 662 -3.66 18.02 -1.20
CA ILE A 662 -4.66 19.08 -0.89
C ILE A 662 -5.91 18.52 -0.17
N SER A 663 -5.76 17.43 0.59
CA SER A 663 -6.84 16.90 1.43
C SER A 663 -7.38 17.97 2.40
N THR A 664 -8.62 17.83 2.81
CA THR A 664 -9.14 18.66 3.92
C THR A 664 -8.32 18.36 5.17
N ALA A 665 -7.81 19.36 5.86
CA ALA A 665 -6.94 19.15 7.02
C ALA A 665 -7.64 18.30 8.08
N GLY A 666 -6.90 17.30 8.59
CA GLY A 666 -7.42 16.32 9.55
C GLY A 666 -8.05 15.08 8.91
N THR A 667 -7.93 14.89 7.58
CA THR A 667 -8.53 13.74 6.90
C THR A 667 -7.51 12.74 6.33
N GLU A 668 -6.32 13.18 5.92
CA GLU A 668 -5.27 12.29 5.39
C GLU A 668 -4.35 11.88 6.54
N ALA A 669 -4.40 10.63 6.95
CA ALA A 669 -3.62 10.15 8.10
C ALA A 669 -2.11 10.42 7.94
N SER A 670 -1.56 10.21 6.78
CA SER A 670 -0.14 10.47 6.49
C SER A 670 0.07 10.94 5.06
N GLY A 671 -0.28 10.07 4.09
CA GLY A 671 0.24 10.15 2.75
C GLY A 671 1.65 9.60 2.68
N THR A 672 2.01 9.00 1.56
CA THR A 672 3.38 8.60 1.24
C THR A 672 3.79 9.09 -0.15
N GLY A 673 2.83 9.53 -0.96
CA GLY A 673 3.11 10.20 -2.23
C GLY A 673 3.96 11.44 -2.03
N ASN A 674 3.60 12.27 -1.05
CA ASN A 674 4.34 13.48 -0.69
C ASN A 674 5.84 13.20 -0.47
N MET A 675 6.18 12.11 0.22
CA MET A 675 7.57 11.69 0.50
C MET A 675 8.32 11.33 -0.79
N LYS A 676 7.66 10.62 -1.72
CA LYS A 676 8.24 10.21 -3.02
C LYS A 676 8.55 11.43 -3.89
N PHE A 677 7.63 12.41 -3.88
CA PHE A 677 7.78 13.62 -4.67
C PHE A 677 8.94 14.49 -4.19
N ILE A 678 9.03 14.76 -2.86
CA ILE A 678 10.14 15.57 -2.35
C ILE A 678 11.49 14.86 -2.56
N LEU A 679 11.52 13.55 -2.42
CA LEU A 679 12.74 12.75 -2.66
C LEU A 679 13.24 12.92 -4.11
N ASN A 680 12.32 13.17 -5.06
CA ASN A 680 12.63 13.38 -6.47
C ASN A 680 12.69 14.86 -6.86
N GLY A 681 12.78 15.75 -5.87
CA GLY A 681 12.95 17.19 -6.10
C GLY A 681 11.69 17.93 -6.56
N ALA A 682 10.52 17.32 -6.44
CA ALA A 682 9.26 18.04 -6.68
C ALA A 682 8.89 18.85 -5.43
N LEU A 683 8.34 20.04 -5.64
CA LEU A 683 7.81 20.84 -4.53
C LEU A 683 6.40 20.36 -4.17
N ILE A 684 5.96 20.65 -2.96
CA ILE A 684 4.60 20.32 -2.51
C ILE A 684 3.75 21.58 -2.48
N GLN A 685 2.54 21.48 -3.01
CA GLN A 685 1.42 22.34 -2.66
C GLN A 685 0.43 21.51 -1.85
N GLY A 686 0.15 21.91 -0.62
CA GLY A 686 -0.68 21.10 0.25
C GLY A 686 -1.28 21.85 1.43
N THR A 687 -2.22 21.15 2.07
CA THR A 687 -2.76 21.58 3.36
C THR A 687 -1.83 21.11 4.48
N MET A 688 -1.95 21.70 5.66
CA MET A 688 -1.22 21.26 6.85
C MET A 688 -1.93 20.02 7.44
N ASP A 689 -1.74 18.88 6.78
CA ASP A 689 -2.42 17.61 7.04
C ASP A 689 -1.43 16.45 6.91
N GLY A 690 -1.64 15.39 7.66
CA GLY A 690 -0.83 14.18 7.62
C GLY A 690 0.67 14.48 7.72
N ALA A 691 1.46 13.83 6.87
CA ALA A 691 2.92 14.02 6.86
C ALA A 691 3.37 15.35 6.24
N ASN A 692 2.49 16.13 5.60
CA ASN A 692 2.85 17.45 5.06
C ASN A 692 3.42 18.36 6.15
N ILE A 693 2.91 18.25 7.39
CA ILE A 693 3.37 19.04 8.54
C ILE A 693 4.85 18.73 8.81
N GLU A 694 5.15 17.45 8.97
CA GLU A 694 6.53 17.01 9.24
C GLU A 694 7.45 17.31 8.07
N ILE A 695 6.95 17.22 6.84
CA ILE A 695 7.71 17.61 5.64
C ILE A 695 8.06 19.10 5.72
N ALA A 696 7.09 19.97 6.04
CA ALA A 696 7.33 21.39 6.17
C ALA A 696 8.40 21.73 7.24
N GLU A 697 8.43 20.96 8.32
CA GLU A 697 9.45 21.09 9.38
C GLU A 697 10.84 20.67 8.88
N GLU A 698 10.91 19.56 8.12
CA GLU A 698 12.20 19.02 7.65
C GLU A 698 12.80 19.81 6.49
N VAL A 699 11.97 20.29 5.56
CA VAL A 699 12.48 21.03 4.37
C VAL A 699 12.56 22.55 4.59
N GLY A 700 11.89 23.06 5.63
CA GLY A 700 11.71 24.49 5.89
C GLY A 700 10.41 25.02 5.29
N ARG A 701 9.65 25.77 6.08
CA ARG A 701 8.32 26.25 5.69
C ARG A 701 8.34 27.15 4.44
N GLU A 702 9.47 27.80 4.17
CA GLU A 702 9.68 28.62 2.98
C GLU A 702 9.88 27.78 1.69
N ASN A 703 10.10 26.48 1.82
CA ASN A 703 10.37 25.58 0.70
C ASN A 703 9.18 24.69 0.34
N ILE A 704 7.98 25.01 0.87
CA ILE A 704 6.73 24.30 0.63
C ILE A 704 5.61 25.34 0.46
N PHE A 705 4.62 25.04 -0.36
CA PHE A 705 3.46 25.93 -0.59
C PHE A 705 2.26 25.41 0.19
N THR A 706 1.85 26.13 1.24
CA THR A 706 0.74 25.70 2.10
C THR A 706 -0.44 26.65 1.98
N PHE A 707 -1.65 26.10 2.19
CA PHE A 707 -2.91 26.84 2.14
C PHE A 707 -3.98 26.15 2.98
N GLY A 708 -5.10 26.83 3.14
CA GLY A 708 -6.32 26.25 3.70
C GLY A 708 -6.38 26.25 5.22
N LEU A 709 -7.51 25.78 5.72
CA LEU A 709 -7.80 25.66 7.15
C LEU A 709 -6.89 24.61 7.81
N SER A 710 -6.58 24.81 9.09
CA SER A 710 -5.99 23.78 9.94
C SER A 710 -7.07 22.77 10.38
N SER A 711 -6.65 21.63 10.93
CA SER A 711 -7.59 20.59 11.42
C SER A 711 -8.52 21.13 12.52
N ASP A 712 -8.01 22.00 13.39
CA ASP A 712 -8.81 22.61 14.45
C ASP A 712 -9.86 23.57 13.87
N GLU A 713 -9.46 24.40 12.89
CA GLU A 713 -10.37 25.33 12.21
C GLU A 713 -11.47 24.57 11.45
N VAL A 714 -11.12 23.46 10.80
CA VAL A 714 -12.09 22.57 10.14
C VAL A 714 -13.13 22.06 11.16
N SER A 715 -12.67 21.59 12.32
CA SER A 715 -13.56 21.07 13.38
C SER A 715 -14.47 22.15 13.91
N ILE A 716 -13.92 23.33 14.23
CA ILE A 716 -14.68 24.48 14.75
C ILE A 716 -15.74 24.92 13.74
N LEU A 717 -15.36 25.02 12.46
CA LEU A 717 -16.27 25.46 11.40
C LEU A 717 -17.40 24.45 11.19
N ALA A 718 -17.09 23.15 11.21
CA ALA A 718 -18.10 22.09 11.08
C ALA A 718 -19.10 22.12 12.26
N GLU A 719 -18.60 22.31 13.48
CA GLU A 719 -19.45 22.38 14.70
C GLU A 719 -20.30 23.65 14.75
N SER A 720 -19.84 24.75 14.15
CA SER A 720 -20.54 26.05 14.16
C SER A 720 -21.67 26.12 13.11
N GLY A 721 -21.80 25.11 12.25
CA GLY A 721 -22.83 25.08 11.21
C GLY A 721 -22.37 25.72 9.92
N TYR A 722 -21.35 25.16 9.29
CA TYR A 722 -20.77 25.63 8.02
C TYR A 722 -21.83 25.80 6.92
N ASN A 723 -21.78 26.93 6.23
CA ASN A 723 -22.67 27.23 5.09
C ASN A 723 -21.83 27.52 3.84
N PRO A 724 -21.72 26.59 2.91
CA PRO A 724 -20.89 26.76 1.70
C PRO A 724 -21.15 28.03 0.91
N ARG A 725 -22.42 28.53 0.89
CA ARG A 725 -22.79 29.71 0.13
C ARG A 725 -22.00 30.95 0.55
N VAL A 726 -21.72 31.07 1.84
CA VAL A 726 -20.96 32.23 2.38
C VAL A 726 -19.55 32.25 1.76
N SER A 727 -18.97 31.07 1.56
CA SER A 727 -17.59 30.93 1.08
C SER A 727 -17.42 31.29 -0.40
N TYR A 728 -18.47 31.05 -1.24
CA TYR A 728 -18.30 31.29 -2.68
C TYR A 728 -19.06 32.50 -3.23
N GLN A 729 -20.08 33.01 -2.55
CA GLN A 729 -20.98 34.06 -3.10
C GLN A 729 -20.27 35.38 -3.50
N ASN A 730 -19.12 35.67 -2.93
CA ASN A 730 -18.36 36.87 -3.22
C ASN A 730 -17.20 36.66 -4.21
N ASN A 731 -17.16 35.48 -4.86
CA ASN A 731 -16.11 35.14 -5.85
C ASN A 731 -16.78 34.87 -7.21
N PRO A 732 -16.96 35.93 -8.08
CA PRO A 732 -17.64 35.73 -9.37
C PRO A 732 -17.03 34.66 -10.26
N GLY A 733 -15.71 34.55 -10.31
CA GLY A 733 -15.03 33.52 -11.13
C GLY A 733 -15.30 32.11 -10.63
N LEU A 734 -15.41 31.92 -9.30
CA LEU A 734 -15.77 30.63 -8.72
C LEU A 734 -17.25 30.31 -9.02
N ILE A 735 -18.14 31.29 -8.92
CA ILE A 735 -19.56 31.11 -9.28
C ILE A 735 -19.67 30.63 -10.74
N GLU A 736 -18.91 31.27 -11.64
CA GLU A 736 -18.92 30.90 -13.06
C GLU A 736 -18.39 29.49 -13.27
N ALA A 737 -17.27 29.14 -12.64
CA ALA A 737 -16.72 27.78 -12.75
C ALA A 737 -17.72 26.73 -12.27
N LEU A 738 -18.39 26.99 -11.15
CA LEU A 738 -19.46 26.10 -10.63
C LEU A 738 -20.63 26.03 -11.62
N SER A 739 -21.03 27.17 -12.20
CA SER A 739 -22.12 27.22 -13.20
C SER A 739 -21.79 26.39 -14.43
N MET A 740 -20.56 26.38 -14.91
CA MET A 740 -20.14 25.59 -16.08
C MET A 740 -20.31 24.08 -15.83
N ILE A 741 -20.04 23.65 -14.61
CA ILE A 741 -20.24 22.24 -14.20
C ILE A 741 -21.75 21.91 -14.23
N ASN A 742 -22.58 22.81 -13.65
CA ASN A 742 -24.02 22.56 -13.48
C ASN A 742 -24.81 22.68 -14.80
N THR A 743 -24.36 23.51 -15.73
CA THR A 743 -25.12 23.78 -16.98
C THR A 743 -24.76 22.88 -18.14
N GLY A 744 -23.84 21.91 -17.92
CA GLY A 744 -23.45 20.96 -18.96
C GLY A 744 -22.47 21.53 -19.98
N TYR A 745 -21.73 22.59 -19.63
CA TYR A 745 -20.75 23.21 -20.54
C TYR A 745 -19.74 22.18 -21.08
N PHE A 746 -19.27 21.32 -20.19
CA PHE A 746 -18.27 20.30 -20.51
C PHE A 746 -18.85 19.03 -21.14
N ASN A 747 -20.19 18.80 -20.99
CA ASN A 747 -20.85 17.63 -21.59
C ASN A 747 -22.24 18.03 -22.09
N ARG A 748 -22.28 18.52 -23.32
CA ARG A 748 -23.54 19.01 -23.94
C ARG A 748 -24.55 17.91 -24.21
N ASP A 749 -24.07 16.66 -24.39
CA ASP A 749 -24.95 15.51 -24.64
C ASP A 749 -25.69 15.07 -23.36
N LYS A 750 -25.10 15.31 -22.21
CA LYS A 750 -25.64 14.95 -20.88
C LYS A 750 -25.50 16.15 -19.94
N PRO A 751 -26.24 17.23 -20.16
CA PRO A 751 -26.03 18.50 -19.44
C PRO A 751 -26.26 18.43 -17.92
N HIS A 752 -26.96 17.40 -17.43
CA HIS A 752 -27.23 17.21 -16.00
C HIS A 752 -26.32 16.16 -15.34
N LEU A 753 -25.31 15.65 -16.06
CA LEU A 753 -24.45 14.57 -15.59
C LEU A 753 -23.76 14.91 -14.26
N TYR A 754 -23.35 16.16 -14.08
CA TYR A 754 -22.57 16.60 -12.92
C TYR A 754 -23.39 17.32 -11.84
N ASN A 755 -24.75 17.26 -11.93
CA ASN A 755 -25.61 17.92 -10.94
C ASN A 755 -25.33 17.45 -9.51
N ASP A 756 -25.06 16.16 -9.33
CA ASP A 756 -24.77 15.63 -7.99
C ASP A 756 -23.47 16.18 -7.43
N LEU A 757 -22.42 16.36 -8.25
CA LEU A 757 -21.19 17.03 -7.81
C LEU A 757 -21.45 18.48 -7.45
N TYR A 758 -22.18 19.21 -8.30
CA TYR A 758 -22.55 20.60 -8.03
C TYR A 758 -23.34 20.72 -6.72
N ASN A 759 -24.38 19.88 -6.57
CA ASN A 759 -25.24 19.90 -5.39
C ASN A 759 -24.46 19.59 -4.11
N SER A 760 -23.55 18.58 -4.15
CA SER A 760 -22.73 18.23 -2.99
C SER A 760 -21.84 19.40 -2.55
N LEU A 761 -21.38 20.23 -3.49
CA LEU A 761 -20.57 21.42 -3.17
C LEU A 761 -21.44 22.56 -2.62
N VAL A 762 -22.49 22.96 -3.35
CA VAL A 762 -23.20 24.19 -3.00
C VAL A 762 -24.16 24.05 -1.80
N PHE A 763 -24.56 22.80 -1.45
CA PHE A 763 -25.49 22.57 -0.33
C PHE A 763 -24.84 21.91 0.89
N GLU A 764 -23.75 21.17 0.70
CA GLU A 764 -23.13 20.41 1.80
C GLU A 764 -21.66 20.75 2.01
N ASP A 765 -20.86 20.71 0.93
CA ASP A 765 -19.42 20.90 0.91
C ASP A 765 -18.72 20.23 2.10
N LYS A 766 -19.02 18.95 2.31
CA LYS A 766 -18.54 18.13 3.44
C LYS A 766 -17.02 18.30 3.71
N TYR A 767 -16.26 18.54 2.66
CA TYR A 767 -14.78 18.62 2.75
C TYR A 767 -14.25 20.05 2.59
N MET A 768 -15.11 21.06 2.79
CA MET A 768 -14.76 22.49 2.84
C MET A 768 -13.93 22.96 1.64
N LEU A 769 -14.27 22.43 0.48
CA LEU A 769 -13.59 22.72 -0.77
C LEU A 769 -13.78 24.18 -1.17
N LEU A 770 -15.02 24.70 -1.03
CA LEU A 770 -15.34 26.09 -1.38
C LEU A 770 -14.74 27.09 -0.38
N GLU A 771 -14.64 26.69 0.90
CA GLU A 771 -14.02 27.51 1.93
C GLU A 771 -12.53 27.72 1.63
N ASP A 772 -11.83 26.65 1.27
CA ASP A 772 -10.39 26.72 1.00
C ASP A 772 -10.06 27.29 -0.39
N PHE A 773 -11.04 27.48 -1.29
CA PHE A 773 -10.78 27.84 -2.68
C PHE A 773 -9.95 29.13 -2.82
N ALA A 774 -10.30 30.18 -2.08
CA ALA A 774 -9.60 31.48 -2.19
C ALA A 774 -8.13 31.35 -1.78
N SER A 775 -7.87 30.69 -0.65
CA SER A 775 -6.48 30.47 -0.18
C SER A 775 -5.71 29.55 -1.14
N TYR A 776 -6.40 28.59 -1.76
CA TYR A 776 -5.81 27.73 -2.78
C TYR A 776 -5.38 28.52 -4.01
N ASP A 777 -6.26 29.42 -4.52
CA ASP A 777 -5.92 30.28 -5.68
C ASP A 777 -4.73 31.21 -5.35
N GLU A 778 -4.72 31.84 -4.16
CA GLU A 778 -3.58 32.66 -3.73
C GLU A 778 -2.28 31.85 -3.69
N CYS A 779 -2.35 30.65 -3.16
CA CYS A 779 -1.19 29.74 -3.09
C CYS A 779 -0.72 29.38 -4.51
N ARG A 780 -1.64 29.11 -5.43
CA ARG A 780 -1.34 28.82 -6.85
C ARG A 780 -0.62 29.99 -7.52
N GLN A 781 -1.01 31.21 -7.18
CA GLN A 781 -0.33 32.41 -7.70
C GLN A 781 1.10 32.53 -7.16
N LYS A 782 1.33 32.18 -5.88
CA LYS A 782 2.69 32.13 -5.31
C LYS A 782 3.55 31.11 -6.06
N VAL A 783 2.99 29.91 -6.31
CA VAL A 783 3.67 28.86 -7.10
C VAL A 783 4.10 29.42 -8.47
N MET A 784 3.18 30.07 -9.18
CA MET A 784 3.45 30.65 -10.51
C MET A 784 4.55 31.70 -10.48
N ASN A 785 4.52 32.55 -9.45
CA ASN A 785 5.52 33.62 -9.32
C ASN A 785 6.91 33.05 -9.00
N THR A 786 6.96 32.02 -8.13
CA THR A 786 8.23 31.35 -7.79
C THR A 786 8.80 30.61 -9.02
N TRP A 787 7.93 29.95 -9.81
CA TRP A 787 8.36 29.23 -11.03
C TRP A 787 9.09 30.14 -12.02
N LYS A 788 8.74 31.41 -12.12
CA LYS A 788 9.41 32.38 -12.99
C LYS A 788 10.88 32.61 -12.63
N ASP A 789 11.25 32.36 -11.37
CA ASP A 789 12.63 32.41 -10.89
C ASP A 789 13.17 31.00 -10.77
N GLN A 790 13.75 30.49 -11.83
CA GLN A 790 14.23 29.11 -11.92
C GLN A 790 15.36 28.81 -10.92
N ASN A 791 16.13 29.81 -10.49
CA ASN A 791 17.19 29.61 -9.49
C ASN A 791 16.56 29.36 -8.11
N THR A 792 15.60 30.20 -7.73
CA THR A 792 14.85 30.01 -6.48
C THR A 792 14.10 28.65 -6.50
N TRP A 793 13.44 28.33 -7.62
CA TRP A 793 12.72 27.04 -7.76
C TRP A 793 13.66 25.85 -7.58
N THR A 794 14.82 25.89 -8.26
CA THR A 794 15.81 24.80 -8.20
C THR A 794 16.40 24.67 -6.79
N ARG A 795 16.69 25.82 -6.15
CA ARG A 795 17.15 25.83 -4.76
C ARG A 795 16.15 25.12 -3.84
N MET A 796 14.87 25.48 -3.94
CA MET A 796 13.78 24.82 -3.17
C MET A 796 13.73 23.33 -3.46
N SER A 797 13.85 22.93 -4.73
CA SER A 797 13.85 21.53 -5.17
C SER A 797 14.97 20.73 -4.50
N ILE A 798 16.20 21.26 -4.53
CA ILE A 798 17.35 20.61 -3.88
C ILE A 798 17.11 20.49 -2.37
N LEU A 799 16.59 21.54 -1.73
CA LEU A 799 16.32 21.54 -0.28
C LEU A 799 15.22 20.55 0.12
N ASN A 800 14.20 20.36 -0.75
CA ASN A 800 13.18 19.35 -0.52
C ASN A 800 13.79 17.93 -0.52
N THR A 801 14.65 17.63 -1.50
CA THR A 801 15.36 16.34 -1.51
C THR A 801 16.28 16.21 -0.30
N ALA A 802 17.05 17.24 0.02
CA ALA A 802 17.95 17.26 1.20
C ALA A 802 17.19 17.00 2.51
N GLY A 803 15.98 17.56 2.64
CA GLY A 803 15.15 17.40 3.83
C GLY A 803 14.34 16.11 3.90
N SER A 804 14.45 15.22 2.91
CA SER A 804 13.58 14.02 2.84
C SER A 804 14.05 12.87 3.76
N GLY A 805 15.16 13.01 4.46
CA GLY A 805 15.80 11.95 5.24
C GLY A 805 14.91 11.24 6.27
N LYS A 806 14.08 12.01 6.98
CA LYS A 806 13.12 11.48 7.97
C LYS A 806 12.17 10.45 7.35
N PHE A 807 11.88 10.57 6.05
CA PHE A 807 10.81 9.80 5.40
C PHE A 807 11.31 8.51 4.75
N SER A 808 12.41 7.94 5.28
CA SER A 808 12.90 6.61 4.93
C SER A 808 12.09 5.52 5.65
N SER A 809 11.62 4.49 4.91
CA SER A 809 11.01 3.31 5.55
C SER A 809 12.03 2.54 6.40
N ASP A 810 13.32 2.68 6.15
CA ASP A 810 14.36 2.08 7.02
C ASP A 810 14.31 2.70 8.42
N ARG A 811 14.19 4.05 8.52
CA ARG A 811 14.03 4.74 9.80
C ARG A 811 12.75 4.26 10.49
N THR A 812 11.63 4.22 9.74
CA THR A 812 10.33 3.79 10.30
C THR A 812 10.45 2.37 10.86
N ILE A 813 11.00 1.44 10.09
CA ILE A 813 11.12 0.02 10.50
C ILE A 813 12.10 -0.14 11.69
N ALA A 814 13.19 0.64 11.72
CA ALA A 814 14.08 0.62 12.88
C ALA A 814 13.36 1.03 14.16
N GLU A 815 12.47 2.02 14.08
CA GLU A 815 11.63 2.43 15.22
C GLU A 815 10.61 1.34 15.61
N TYR A 816 9.94 0.72 14.64
CA TYR A 816 9.06 -0.43 14.93
C TYR A 816 9.82 -1.57 15.60
N ALA A 817 10.99 -1.92 15.06
CA ALA A 817 11.81 -3.03 15.57
C ALA A 817 12.19 -2.80 17.03
N LYS A 818 12.62 -1.58 17.35
CA LYS A 818 13.08 -1.21 18.68
C LYS A 818 11.91 -1.06 19.68
N ASP A 819 10.91 -0.28 19.31
CA ASP A 819 9.90 0.21 20.27
C ASP A 819 8.67 -0.70 20.38
N ILE A 820 8.40 -1.53 19.37
CA ILE A 820 7.17 -2.33 19.30
C ILE A 820 7.48 -3.82 19.29
N TRP A 821 8.38 -4.26 18.38
CA TRP A 821 8.61 -5.70 18.20
C TRP A 821 9.70 -6.28 19.10
N GLY A 822 10.61 -5.48 19.59
CA GLY A 822 11.77 -5.96 20.36
C GLY A 822 12.64 -6.86 19.49
N LEU A 823 12.96 -6.42 18.26
CA LEU A 823 13.77 -7.19 17.29
C LEU A 823 15.16 -6.57 17.13
N GLU A 824 16.15 -7.44 16.94
CA GLU A 824 17.52 -7.08 16.62
C GLU A 824 17.89 -7.63 15.24
N ALA A 825 18.84 -6.96 14.58
CA ALA A 825 19.37 -7.41 13.29
C ALA A 825 20.09 -8.75 13.44
N VAL A 826 19.87 -9.64 12.49
CA VAL A 826 20.48 -10.97 12.48
C VAL A 826 21.27 -11.14 11.18
N THR A 827 22.59 -11.08 11.27
CA THR A 827 23.45 -11.34 10.10
C THR A 827 23.29 -12.80 9.66
N VAL A 828 23.00 -12.96 8.38
CA VAL A 828 22.78 -14.27 7.76
C VAL A 828 24.12 -15.01 7.65
N GLU A 829 24.14 -16.25 8.09
CA GLU A 829 25.29 -17.13 8.03
C GLU A 829 25.28 -17.89 6.70
N LEU A 830 26.20 -17.56 5.82
CA LEU A 830 26.37 -18.28 4.55
C LEU A 830 26.85 -19.70 4.85
N GLN A 831 26.35 -20.68 4.14
CA GLN A 831 26.56 -22.10 4.45
C GLN A 831 27.93 -22.66 3.97
N GLY A 832 28.92 -21.79 3.79
CA GLY A 832 30.28 -22.18 3.44
C GLY A 832 30.49 -22.58 1.98
N LYS A 833 29.51 -22.32 1.13
CA LYS A 833 29.61 -22.60 -0.30
C LYS A 833 30.67 -21.72 -0.96
N LYS A 834 31.36 -22.23 -1.95
CA LYS A 834 32.28 -21.44 -2.77
C LYS A 834 31.50 -20.77 -3.91
N VAL A 835 31.97 -19.59 -4.29
CA VAL A 835 31.42 -18.96 -5.50
C VAL A 835 32.07 -19.61 -6.71
N ARG A 836 31.31 -20.02 -7.72
CA ARG A 836 31.79 -20.56 -8.99
C ARG A 836 32.49 -19.49 -9.80
#